data_3e05432b066f5342ad8817fa9b891c23
#
_entry.id   3e05432b066f5342ad8817fa9b891c23
#
_cell.length_a   1.000
_cell.length_b   1.000
_cell.length_c   1.000
_cell.angle_alpha   90.00
_cell.angle_beta   90.00
_cell.angle_gamma   90.00
#
_symmetry.space_group_name_H-M   'P 1'
#
loop_
_entity.id
_entity.type
_entity.pdbx_description
1 polymer ?
#
loop_
_entity_poly.entity_id
_entity_poly.type
_entity_poly.pdbx_seq_one_letter_code
_entity_poly.pdbx_strand_id
1 'polypeptide(L)'
;MRAAISTSPTSVISQASVETIINGLKPCVSCLCTSENLQECETAVLAIARLWKESKADPGVHAYLSKPTIINGFVEILSASLNREVLRTSIYILSELIFADDSVGEALTSVDTDFDCLAALLKNGLAEAAVLIYQLRPAFAQLSAHDFIPSLVQIILNKSEEFDDLQFIMEPKDSAIEMLEQILMGGDENSRSLNALTVISANGIPALIKCLDRVEGRSSIVSILLCCMHADKSCKNLIADRIELSLVLELFHAGNDSVRGICIDFLAELVQLNRRTSCKQILQTIRDEGAFSTLHTFLVYLQMAPMEQQPAIASLLLQLDLLVEPLKMSIYREEAVEALIEALRRKDFPNSQMMALDALLSLSGRFTSSGRSYTEAWLLKIAGFDPTYNALMKTERLTKPEYDLVETMEEEEKAANAWEKRVTFVLCNHEKGSIFKALEECLRSNSLEMARSCLVVAAWLTHMLSILPDTGIKNAARKSLLDEFINVLQSSKNLEEKILAALALKTFISDPAALEELGKYAKCIYGTLRKLKRNSVAVTDILKALMNLSSVNATELWNCTEVVELDSSTNGEILCLLHLKGRLLSSHSDGTIKIWDGGKRVLRLIQEVREHTKAVTCLYVSSTGDKLYSGSLDKTIRIWAIKPDEIHCVQVHNVKEAVHELTANADFACFTSQGTGVYNWSGVPKHINFNKHAKSLVMTGDKLYCGCSGYCIQEVVLSNLTSNTFYSGTKKLLGKQTIHSLYMHKGLLFAGGSSVDGTAGKVFNLSTKAAVGVFSTGFDILRIAVNSDFIFTATKCGIIEVWLKEKVTRVASIKLGGGHTKITSLIADIGGGMLYAGSSDGKIKAWALD
;
A
#
# COMPACT_ATOMS: atom_id res chain seq x y z
N MET A 1 26.97 -37.27 12.18
CA MET A 1 28.36 -37.53 12.62
C MET A 1 28.28 -38.27 13.95
N ARG A 2 28.69 -39.57 14.00
CA ARG A 2 28.69 -40.34 15.25
C ARG A 2 29.83 -39.82 16.12
N ALA A 3 29.48 -39.10 17.19
CA ALA A 3 30.48 -38.78 18.23
C ALA A 3 30.86 -40.05 18.97
N ALA A 4 32.15 -40.36 19.03
CA ALA A 4 32.67 -41.46 19.79
C ALA A 4 32.52 -41.14 21.29
N ILE A 5 31.58 -41.78 21.93
CA ILE A 5 31.43 -41.79 23.38
C ILE A 5 32.55 -42.66 23.95
N SER A 6 33.38 -42.11 24.82
CA SER A 6 34.40 -42.78 25.55
C SER A 6 33.78 -43.88 26.44
N THR A 7 34.08 -45.13 26.14
CA THR A 7 33.68 -46.29 26.94
C THR A 7 34.38 -46.27 28.28
N SER A 8 33.62 -46.00 29.35
CA SER A 8 34.00 -46.44 30.71
C SER A 8 33.86 -47.95 30.82
N PRO A 9 34.66 -48.67 31.64
CA PRO A 9 34.67 -50.10 31.67
C PRO A 9 33.36 -50.68 32.21
N THR A 10 32.53 -51.24 31.34
CA THR A 10 31.35 -52.01 31.67
C THR A 10 31.79 -53.25 32.44
N SER A 11 31.30 -53.42 33.68
CA SER A 11 31.40 -54.63 34.45
C SER A 11 30.69 -55.74 33.68
N VAL A 12 31.46 -56.72 33.19
CA VAL A 12 30.95 -57.88 32.49
C VAL A 12 30.02 -58.66 33.46
N ILE A 13 28.74 -58.63 33.22
CA ILE A 13 27.73 -59.42 33.88
C ILE A 13 27.99 -60.86 33.39
N SER A 14 28.15 -61.85 34.32
CA SER A 14 28.41 -63.24 33.96
C SER A 14 27.22 -63.81 33.18
N GLN A 15 27.46 -64.68 32.17
CA GLN A 15 26.38 -65.35 31.40
C GLN A 15 25.33 -66.02 32.27
N ALA A 16 25.73 -66.54 33.46
CA ALA A 16 24.84 -67.16 34.46
C ALA A 16 23.82 -66.14 35.06
N SER A 17 24.15 -64.80 35.15
CA SER A 17 23.25 -63.78 35.67
C SER A 17 22.22 -63.42 34.62
N VAL A 18 22.59 -63.44 33.34
CA VAL A 18 21.66 -63.07 32.20
C VAL A 18 20.60 -64.19 32.06
N GLU A 19 20.98 -65.45 32.11
CA GLU A 19 20.02 -66.57 32.07
C GLU A 19 19.04 -66.52 33.25
N THR A 20 19.48 -66.06 34.41
CA THR A 20 18.63 -65.95 35.62
C THR A 20 17.60 -64.84 35.40
N ILE A 21 17.99 -63.67 34.80
CA ILE A 21 17.07 -62.56 34.48
C ILE A 21 16.08 -63.02 33.42
N ILE A 22 16.51 -63.66 32.33
CA ILE A 22 15.63 -64.16 31.27
C ILE A 22 14.63 -65.20 31.84
N ASN A 23 15.04 -66.04 32.74
CA ASN A 23 14.15 -67.01 33.40
C ASN A 23 13.13 -66.36 34.33
N GLY A 24 13.49 -65.22 34.95
CA GLY A 24 12.56 -64.34 35.68
C GLY A 24 11.59 -63.55 34.78
N LEU A 25 12.01 -63.18 33.55
CA LEU A 25 11.16 -62.52 32.57
C LEU A 25 10.10 -63.40 31.92
N LYS A 26 10.40 -64.72 31.72
CA LYS A 26 9.49 -65.65 31.05
C LYS A 26 8.05 -65.66 31.59
N PRO A 27 7.81 -65.78 32.94
CA PRO A 27 6.44 -65.74 33.47
C PRO A 27 5.75 -64.37 33.26
N CYS A 28 6.48 -63.28 33.44
CA CYS A 28 5.92 -61.93 33.23
C CYS A 28 5.56 -61.71 31.77
N VAL A 29 6.43 -62.12 30.87
CA VAL A 29 6.16 -62.01 29.40
C VAL A 29 5.04 -62.97 29.00
N SER A 30 4.96 -64.20 29.55
CA SER A 30 3.82 -65.04 29.28
C SER A 30 2.51 -64.45 29.77
N CYS A 31 2.49 -63.87 30.95
CA CYS A 31 1.33 -63.14 31.47
C CYS A 31 0.92 -61.94 30.56
N LEU A 32 1.88 -61.14 30.15
CA LEU A 32 1.65 -60.02 29.25
C LEU A 32 1.02 -60.44 27.91
N CYS A 33 1.44 -61.57 27.36
CA CYS A 33 1.02 -62.03 26.01
C CYS A 33 -0.22 -62.94 26.03
N THR A 34 -0.68 -63.46 27.17
CA THR A 34 -1.71 -64.51 27.20
C THR A 34 -2.81 -64.28 28.23
N SER A 35 -2.65 -63.36 29.18
CA SER A 35 -3.68 -63.10 30.19
C SER A 35 -4.74 -62.14 29.62
N GLU A 36 -6.03 -62.49 29.86
CA GLU A 36 -7.16 -61.63 29.55
C GLU A 36 -7.46 -60.59 30.65
N ASN A 37 -6.73 -60.70 31.79
CA ASN A 37 -6.90 -59.79 32.92
C ASN A 37 -5.94 -58.61 32.85
N LEU A 38 -6.45 -57.44 32.61
CA LEU A 38 -5.67 -56.24 32.48
C LEU A 38 -4.78 -55.94 33.70
N GLN A 39 -5.28 -56.18 34.90
CA GLN A 39 -4.53 -55.95 36.16
C GLN A 39 -3.32 -56.88 36.34
N GLU A 40 -3.40 -58.09 35.85
CA GLU A 40 -2.28 -59.03 35.79
C GLU A 40 -1.23 -58.58 34.76
N CYS A 41 -1.67 -58.16 33.60
CA CYS A 41 -0.79 -57.60 32.55
C CYS A 41 -0.09 -56.29 33.02
N GLU A 42 -0.79 -55.39 33.69
CA GLU A 42 -0.19 -54.18 34.27
C GLU A 42 0.91 -54.52 35.32
N THR A 43 0.65 -55.47 36.20
CA THR A 43 1.66 -55.91 37.17
C THR A 43 2.84 -56.64 36.52
N ALA A 44 2.61 -57.36 35.42
CA ALA A 44 3.66 -58.00 34.64
C ALA A 44 4.58 -56.96 33.98
N VAL A 45 4.03 -55.84 33.44
CA VAL A 45 4.83 -54.74 32.88
C VAL A 45 5.76 -54.15 33.94
N LEU A 46 5.26 -53.85 35.14
CA LEU A 46 6.08 -53.29 36.21
C LEU A 46 7.15 -54.25 36.68
N ALA A 47 6.87 -55.55 36.67
CA ALA A 47 7.86 -56.57 36.97
C ALA A 47 8.95 -56.70 35.88
N ILE A 48 8.54 -56.63 34.59
CA ILE A 48 9.48 -56.61 33.48
C ILE A 48 10.41 -55.40 33.60
N ALA A 49 9.88 -54.23 33.96
CA ALA A 49 10.69 -52.99 34.09
C ALA A 49 11.73 -53.11 35.22
N ARG A 50 11.38 -53.72 36.33
CA ARG A 50 12.36 -54.01 37.43
C ARG A 50 13.50 -54.86 36.94
N LEU A 51 13.17 -56.00 36.31
CA LEU A 51 14.17 -56.93 35.77
C LEU A 51 14.99 -56.25 34.62
N TRP A 52 14.37 -55.37 33.81
CA TRP A 52 15.06 -54.57 32.79
C TRP A 52 16.11 -53.65 33.41
N LYS A 53 15.76 -52.91 34.45
CA LYS A 53 16.72 -52.09 35.19
C LYS A 53 17.86 -52.90 35.81
N GLU A 54 17.59 -54.05 36.32
CA GLU A 54 18.60 -54.98 36.87
C GLU A 54 19.52 -55.50 35.79
N SER A 55 19.02 -55.73 34.57
CA SER A 55 19.81 -56.25 33.43
C SER A 55 20.81 -55.22 32.85
N LYS A 56 20.74 -53.97 33.23
CA LYS A 56 21.56 -52.89 32.67
C LYS A 56 21.61 -52.90 31.14
N ALA A 57 20.49 -53.19 30.50
CA ALA A 57 20.33 -53.31 29.05
C ALA A 57 21.27 -54.37 28.40
N ASP A 58 21.39 -55.55 28.98
CA ASP A 58 22.15 -56.64 28.41
C ASP A 58 21.60 -57.02 27.02
N PRO A 59 22.48 -57.25 26.01
CA PRO A 59 22.05 -57.57 24.64
C PRO A 59 21.20 -58.89 24.56
N GLY A 60 21.38 -59.88 25.47
CA GLY A 60 20.57 -61.08 25.46
C GLY A 60 19.15 -60.86 25.98
N VAL A 61 18.98 -59.97 26.97
CA VAL A 61 17.69 -59.57 27.52
C VAL A 61 16.97 -58.67 26.47
N HIS A 62 17.72 -57.83 25.83
CA HIS A 62 17.22 -57.00 24.76
C HIS A 62 16.64 -57.83 23.61
N ALA A 63 17.45 -58.79 23.06
CA ALA A 63 17.00 -59.65 21.97
C ALA A 63 15.79 -60.54 22.38
N TYR A 64 15.65 -60.85 23.68
CA TYR A 64 14.46 -61.56 24.16
C TYR A 64 13.21 -60.73 24.14
N LEU A 65 13.26 -59.47 24.61
CA LEU A 65 12.11 -58.55 24.67
C LEU A 65 11.76 -57.96 23.30
N SER A 66 12.67 -57.93 22.33
CA SER A 66 12.43 -57.42 20.96
C SER A 66 11.58 -58.36 20.09
N LYS A 67 11.07 -59.46 20.61
CA LYS A 67 10.22 -60.34 19.83
C LYS A 67 8.87 -59.71 19.48
N PRO A 68 8.37 -59.84 18.24
CA PRO A 68 7.13 -59.20 17.78
C PRO A 68 5.90 -59.49 18.67
N THR A 69 5.78 -60.70 19.19
CA THR A 69 4.68 -61.07 20.10
C THR A 69 4.70 -60.31 21.41
N ILE A 70 5.89 -59.95 21.93
CA ILE A 70 6.06 -59.19 23.17
C ILE A 70 5.76 -57.71 22.90
N ILE A 71 6.24 -57.22 21.75
CA ILE A 71 5.93 -55.85 21.30
C ILE A 71 4.42 -55.67 21.18
N ASN A 72 3.69 -56.62 20.56
CA ASN A 72 2.22 -56.60 20.47
C ASN A 72 1.57 -56.53 21.85
N GLY A 73 2.07 -57.30 22.84
CA GLY A 73 1.56 -57.24 24.19
C GLY A 73 1.74 -55.87 24.84
N PHE A 74 2.87 -55.18 24.60
CA PHE A 74 3.03 -53.79 25.04
C PHE A 74 2.08 -52.85 24.36
N VAL A 75 1.81 -52.99 23.04
CA VAL A 75 0.85 -52.15 22.33
C VAL A 75 -0.58 -52.35 22.83
N GLU A 76 -0.97 -53.58 23.15
CA GLU A 76 -2.26 -53.88 23.77
C GLU A 76 -2.40 -53.22 25.15
N ILE A 77 -1.36 -53.21 25.97
CA ILE A 77 -1.35 -52.46 27.25
C ILE A 77 -1.45 -50.94 27.00
N LEU A 78 -0.70 -50.42 26.04
CA LEU A 78 -0.77 -49.00 25.72
C LEU A 78 -2.18 -48.55 25.29
N SER A 79 -2.93 -49.45 24.64
CA SER A 79 -4.29 -49.18 24.19
C SER A 79 -5.37 -49.41 25.26
N ALA A 80 -5.13 -50.29 26.23
CA ALA A 80 -6.14 -50.75 27.19
C ALA A 80 -5.97 -50.14 28.60
N SER A 81 -4.75 -49.86 29.04
CA SER A 81 -4.49 -49.39 30.40
C SER A 81 -4.80 -47.91 30.59
N LEU A 82 -5.30 -47.55 31.76
CA LEU A 82 -5.47 -46.19 32.25
C LEU A 82 -4.46 -45.81 33.32
N ASN A 83 -3.62 -46.76 33.74
CA ASN A 83 -2.61 -46.55 34.76
C ASN A 83 -1.39 -45.81 34.13
N ARG A 84 -1.22 -44.55 34.52
CA ARG A 84 -0.16 -43.69 33.98
C ARG A 84 1.24 -44.25 34.21
N GLU A 85 1.50 -44.88 35.35
CA GLU A 85 2.80 -45.50 35.67
C GLU A 85 3.12 -46.67 34.73
N VAL A 86 2.14 -47.51 34.45
CA VAL A 86 2.27 -48.67 33.54
C VAL A 86 2.49 -48.16 32.10
N LEU A 87 1.74 -47.15 31.65
CA LEU A 87 1.88 -46.56 30.32
C LEU A 87 3.27 -45.96 30.13
N ARG A 88 3.75 -45.17 31.10
CA ARG A 88 5.09 -44.57 31.08
C ARG A 88 6.18 -45.62 31.03
N THR A 89 6.03 -46.65 31.88
CA THR A 89 6.96 -47.78 31.95
C THR A 89 7.01 -48.56 30.64
N SER A 90 5.87 -48.81 30.02
CA SER A 90 5.78 -49.48 28.73
C SER A 90 6.47 -48.66 27.62
N ILE A 91 6.22 -47.36 27.56
CA ILE A 91 6.88 -46.47 26.63
C ILE A 91 8.39 -46.42 26.86
N TYR A 92 8.83 -46.38 28.11
CA TYR A 92 10.25 -46.40 28.46
C TYR A 92 10.94 -47.65 27.91
N ILE A 93 10.40 -48.86 28.17
CA ILE A 93 10.96 -50.11 27.68
C ILE A 93 10.99 -50.11 26.14
N LEU A 94 9.89 -49.76 25.48
CA LEU A 94 9.83 -49.72 24.02
C LEU A 94 10.81 -48.70 23.42
N SER A 95 11.00 -47.54 24.05
CA SER A 95 11.93 -46.51 23.63
C SER A 95 13.39 -47.01 23.68
N GLU A 96 13.77 -47.69 24.76
CA GLU A 96 15.10 -48.30 24.91
C GLU A 96 15.33 -49.43 23.89
N LEU A 97 14.30 -50.28 23.64
CA LEU A 97 14.36 -51.34 22.66
C LEU A 97 14.54 -50.84 21.24
N ILE A 98 13.80 -49.77 20.84
CA ILE A 98 13.93 -49.15 19.51
C ILE A 98 15.30 -48.51 19.33
N PHE A 99 15.83 -47.88 20.38
CA PHE A 99 17.15 -47.26 20.30
C PHE A 99 18.25 -48.22 20.00
N ALA A 100 18.14 -49.46 20.54
CA ALA A 100 19.14 -50.51 20.33
C ALA A 100 18.91 -51.32 19.05
N ASP A 101 17.66 -51.46 18.57
CA ASP A 101 17.30 -52.25 17.39
C ASP A 101 16.13 -51.62 16.61
N ASP A 102 16.43 -51.06 15.44
CA ASP A 102 15.44 -50.41 14.55
C ASP A 102 14.30 -51.38 14.13
N SER A 103 14.51 -52.70 14.15
CA SER A 103 13.50 -53.71 13.80
C SER A 103 12.30 -53.72 14.77
N VAL A 104 12.52 -53.30 16.02
CA VAL A 104 11.46 -53.13 17.01
C VAL A 104 10.51 -51.99 16.60
N GLY A 105 11.05 -50.90 16.04
CA GLY A 105 10.27 -49.80 15.50
C GLY A 105 9.41 -50.23 14.30
N GLU A 106 9.97 -51.07 13.40
CA GLU A 106 9.22 -51.62 12.28
C GLU A 106 8.07 -52.54 12.74
N ALA A 107 8.33 -53.38 13.78
CA ALA A 107 7.31 -54.24 14.37
C ALA A 107 6.18 -53.40 15.00
N LEU A 108 6.51 -52.36 15.73
CA LEU A 108 5.53 -51.46 16.37
C LEU A 108 4.70 -50.71 15.34
N THR A 109 5.30 -50.17 14.29
CA THR A 109 4.58 -49.46 13.20
C THR A 109 3.72 -50.41 12.37
N SER A 110 4.02 -51.72 12.34
CA SER A 110 3.14 -52.71 11.67
C SER A 110 1.84 -52.95 12.45
N VAL A 111 1.82 -52.70 13.75
CA VAL A 111 0.65 -52.90 14.64
C VAL A 111 -0.17 -51.58 14.75
N ASP A 112 0.48 -50.47 14.95
CA ASP A 112 -0.11 -49.14 15.02
C ASP A 112 0.35 -48.30 13.79
N THR A 113 -0.16 -48.69 12.60
CA THR A 113 0.27 -48.13 11.31
C THR A 113 0.01 -46.65 11.17
N ASP A 114 -1.08 -46.16 11.76
CA ASP A 114 -1.50 -44.79 11.66
C ASP A 114 -1.19 -43.98 12.95
N PHE A 115 -0.50 -44.56 13.91
CA PHE A 115 -0.19 -43.98 15.23
C PHE A 115 -1.42 -43.60 16.08
N ASP A 116 -2.58 -44.24 15.84
CA ASP A 116 -3.83 -43.90 16.54
C ASP A 116 -3.71 -44.12 18.05
N CYS A 117 -3.09 -45.21 18.48
CA CYS A 117 -2.88 -45.54 19.90
C CYS A 117 -1.96 -44.47 20.56
N LEU A 118 -0.81 -44.20 19.95
CA LEU A 118 0.17 -43.27 20.50
C LEU A 118 -0.35 -41.84 20.46
N ALA A 119 -1.10 -41.47 19.40
CA ALA A 119 -1.74 -40.17 19.30
C ALA A 119 -2.80 -39.97 20.40
N ALA A 120 -3.58 -40.99 20.71
CA ALA A 120 -4.55 -40.93 21.82
C ALA A 120 -3.85 -40.73 23.16
N LEU A 121 -2.76 -41.42 23.42
CA LEU A 121 -1.96 -41.26 24.64
C LEU A 121 -1.40 -39.85 24.78
N LEU A 122 -0.86 -39.29 23.68
CA LEU A 122 -0.31 -37.95 23.64
C LEU A 122 -1.43 -36.89 23.91
N LYS A 123 -2.59 -37.08 23.29
CA LYS A 123 -3.77 -36.19 23.52
C LYS A 123 -4.32 -36.29 24.94
N ASN A 124 -4.16 -37.46 25.58
CA ASN A 124 -4.53 -37.66 26.99
C ASN A 124 -3.47 -37.13 27.99
N GLY A 125 -2.44 -36.44 27.49
CA GLY A 125 -1.44 -35.75 28.29
C GLY A 125 -0.28 -36.63 28.79
N LEU A 126 -0.04 -37.76 28.13
CA LEU A 126 1.14 -38.60 28.39
C LEU A 126 2.31 -38.07 27.52
N ALA A 127 3.17 -37.26 28.13
CA ALA A 127 4.25 -36.57 27.44
C ALA A 127 5.29 -37.54 26.83
N GLU A 128 5.54 -38.68 27.48
CA GLU A 128 6.47 -39.68 27.06
C GLU A 128 6.10 -40.33 25.71
N ALA A 129 4.82 -40.32 25.34
CA ALA A 129 4.38 -40.77 24.03
C ALA A 129 5.07 -40.00 22.88
N ALA A 130 5.45 -38.72 23.11
CA ALA A 130 6.18 -37.95 22.12
C ALA A 130 7.56 -38.54 21.81
N VAL A 131 8.24 -39.11 22.82
CA VAL A 131 9.55 -39.75 22.64
C VAL A 131 9.42 -40.94 21.70
N LEU A 132 8.42 -41.79 21.94
CA LEU A 132 8.20 -43.01 21.16
C LEU A 132 7.79 -42.66 19.72
N ILE A 133 6.85 -41.71 19.53
CA ILE A 133 6.45 -41.25 18.19
C ILE A 133 7.65 -40.68 17.42
N TYR A 134 8.48 -39.87 18.07
CA TYR A 134 9.66 -39.25 17.42
C TYR A 134 10.66 -40.31 16.97
N GLN A 135 10.94 -41.33 17.83
CA GLN A 135 11.87 -42.41 17.51
C GLN A 135 11.40 -43.27 16.33
N LEU A 136 10.09 -43.44 16.16
CA LEU A 136 9.50 -44.21 15.06
C LEU A 136 9.59 -43.47 13.71
N ARG A 137 10.08 -42.22 13.68
CA ARG A 137 10.31 -41.42 12.47
C ARG A 137 9.10 -41.39 11.54
N PRO A 138 7.92 -40.93 12.01
CA PRO A 138 6.71 -40.93 11.20
C PRO A 138 6.88 -40.06 9.94
N ALA A 139 6.24 -40.45 8.86
CA ALA A 139 6.15 -39.62 7.67
C ALA A 139 5.28 -38.40 7.94
N PHE A 140 5.51 -37.29 7.23
CA PHE A 140 4.70 -36.07 7.38
C PHE A 140 3.20 -36.32 7.24
N ALA A 141 2.78 -37.20 6.33
CA ALA A 141 1.37 -37.58 6.13
C ALA A 141 0.75 -38.18 7.42
N GLN A 142 1.48 -38.98 8.15
CA GLN A 142 1.04 -39.59 9.43
C GLN A 142 0.97 -38.51 10.52
N LEU A 143 1.96 -37.62 10.60
CA LEU A 143 1.93 -36.49 11.54
C LEU A 143 0.79 -35.51 11.27
N SER A 144 0.45 -35.26 10.00
CA SER A 144 -0.62 -34.34 9.60
C SER A 144 -2.02 -34.95 9.74
N ALA A 145 -2.14 -36.30 9.81
CA ALA A 145 -3.43 -36.94 10.02
C ALA A 145 -3.99 -36.72 11.44
N HIS A 146 -3.10 -36.40 12.39
CA HIS A 146 -3.46 -36.12 13.77
C HIS A 146 -3.17 -34.66 14.12
N ASP A 147 -4.05 -33.99 14.86
CA ASP A 147 -3.80 -32.66 15.41
C ASP A 147 -2.90 -32.76 16.66
N PHE A 148 -1.59 -32.85 16.44
CA PHE A 148 -0.60 -32.98 17.52
C PHE A 148 -0.17 -31.64 18.12
N ILE A 149 -0.26 -30.55 17.40
CA ILE A 149 0.32 -29.25 17.78
C ILE A 149 -0.12 -28.79 19.17
N PRO A 150 -1.41 -28.80 19.55
CA PRO A 150 -1.81 -28.35 20.87
C PRO A 150 -1.20 -29.20 21.99
N SER A 151 -1.13 -30.54 21.79
CA SER A 151 -0.55 -31.48 22.77
C SER A 151 0.96 -31.29 22.91
N LEU A 152 1.69 -31.12 21.80
CA LEU A 152 3.13 -30.84 21.80
C LEU A 152 3.45 -29.51 22.50
N VAL A 153 2.71 -28.47 22.19
CA VAL A 153 2.86 -27.16 22.88
C VAL A 153 2.58 -27.31 24.39
N GLN A 154 1.59 -28.10 24.77
CA GLN A 154 1.29 -28.34 26.19
C GLN A 154 2.45 -29.04 26.90
N ILE A 155 3.12 -30.02 26.26
CA ILE A 155 4.30 -30.67 26.80
C ILE A 155 5.45 -29.69 27.02
N ILE A 156 5.67 -28.77 26.04
CA ILE A 156 6.71 -27.75 26.14
C ILE A 156 6.40 -26.74 27.27
N LEU A 157 5.12 -26.42 27.50
CA LEU A 157 4.67 -25.52 28.59
C LEU A 157 4.83 -26.12 29.97
N ASN A 158 4.65 -27.42 30.13
CA ASN A 158 4.64 -28.08 31.44
C ASN A 158 6.07 -28.08 32.06
N LYS A 159 6.12 -27.83 33.36
CA LYS A 159 7.37 -28.00 34.10
C LYS A 159 7.71 -29.48 34.15
N SER A 160 8.97 -29.84 33.95
CA SER A 160 9.45 -31.23 34.21
C SER A 160 9.21 -31.54 35.70
N GLU A 161 8.52 -32.62 35.98
CA GLU A 161 8.43 -33.12 37.35
C GLU A 161 9.80 -33.68 37.74
N GLU A 162 10.47 -33.10 38.72
CA GLU A 162 11.86 -33.40 39.15
C GLU A 162 12.04 -34.77 39.82
N PHE A 163 10.99 -35.54 39.94
CA PHE A 163 11.02 -36.86 40.59
C PHE A 163 10.70 -37.99 39.60
N ASP A 164 11.64 -38.32 38.74
CA ASP A 164 11.43 -39.42 37.81
C ASP A 164 12.57 -40.45 37.88
N ASP A 165 12.24 -41.66 38.32
CA ASP A 165 13.16 -42.82 38.34
C ASP A 165 13.47 -43.39 36.94
N LEU A 166 12.77 -42.88 35.89
CA LEU A 166 12.92 -43.33 34.51
C LEU A 166 13.67 -42.27 33.69
N GLN A 167 14.92 -42.53 33.36
CA GLN A 167 15.73 -41.64 32.50
C GLN A 167 15.54 -42.07 31.03
N PHE A 168 14.78 -41.33 30.27
CA PHE A 168 14.65 -41.51 28.83
C PHE A 168 15.93 -41.07 28.11
N ILE A 169 16.23 -41.69 26.98
CA ILE A 169 17.38 -41.35 26.13
C ILE A 169 17.24 -39.88 25.59
N MET A 170 16.01 -39.45 25.35
CA MET A 170 15.65 -38.10 24.96
C MET A 170 14.51 -37.61 25.85
N GLU A 171 14.59 -36.38 26.31
CA GLU A 171 13.50 -35.84 27.11
C GLU A 171 12.22 -35.63 26.27
N PRO A 172 11.03 -35.81 26.87
CA PRO A 172 9.76 -35.59 26.17
C PRO A 172 9.62 -34.23 25.56
N LYS A 173 10.21 -33.18 26.18
CA LYS A 173 10.21 -31.81 25.65
C LYS A 173 11.04 -31.70 24.38
N ASP A 174 12.20 -32.30 24.33
CA ASP A 174 13.09 -32.25 23.15
C ASP A 174 12.45 -33.00 21.99
N SER A 175 11.87 -34.18 22.27
CA SER A 175 11.09 -34.91 21.26
C SER A 175 9.89 -34.11 20.76
N ALA A 176 9.20 -33.36 21.62
CA ALA A 176 8.07 -32.51 21.23
C ALA A 176 8.51 -31.31 20.38
N ILE A 177 9.67 -30.72 20.67
CA ILE A 177 10.24 -29.61 19.87
C ILE A 177 10.63 -30.10 18.47
N GLU A 178 11.34 -31.22 18.38
CA GLU A 178 11.76 -31.82 17.11
C GLU A 178 10.56 -32.25 16.25
N MET A 179 9.53 -32.86 16.84
CA MET A 179 8.28 -33.18 16.13
C MET A 179 7.55 -31.93 15.65
N LEU A 180 7.52 -30.88 16.46
CA LEU A 180 6.88 -29.63 16.10
C LEU A 180 7.60 -28.98 14.91
N GLU A 181 8.93 -29.01 14.89
CA GLU A 181 9.71 -28.55 13.74
C GLU A 181 9.38 -29.35 12.48
N GLN A 182 9.35 -30.69 12.57
CA GLN A 182 9.01 -31.57 11.43
C GLN A 182 7.62 -31.25 10.85
N ILE A 183 6.63 -31.00 11.72
CA ILE A 183 5.27 -30.61 11.31
C ILE A 183 5.27 -29.24 10.61
N LEU A 184 6.04 -28.28 11.10
CA LEU A 184 6.10 -26.91 10.55
C LEU A 184 6.93 -26.81 9.28
N MET A 185 7.93 -27.65 9.11
CA MET A 185 8.77 -27.68 7.91
C MET A 185 8.19 -28.56 6.80
N GLY A 186 7.26 -29.44 7.12
CA GLY A 186 6.61 -30.35 6.17
C GLY A 186 5.43 -29.71 5.42
N GLY A 187 4.99 -30.37 4.35
CA GLY A 187 3.83 -29.97 3.56
C GLY A 187 4.05 -28.75 2.64
N ASP A 188 2.94 -28.24 2.13
CA ASP A 188 2.90 -27.03 1.30
C ASP A 188 2.94 -25.75 2.17
N GLU A 189 3.13 -24.62 1.54
CA GLU A 189 3.25 -23.31 2.21
C GLU A 189 1.99 -22.95 3.03
N ASN A 190 0.81 -23.31 2.53
CA ASN A 190 -0.45 -23.04 3.23
C ASN A 190 -0.56 -23.88 4.51
N SER A 191 -0.20 -25.18 4.44
CA SER A 191 -0.19 -26.08 5.60
C SER A 191 0.81 -25.63 6.66
N ARG A 192 2.01 -25.23 6.25
CA ARG A 192 3.04 -24.67 7.15
C ARG A 192 2.55 -23.43 7.87
N SER A 193 1.95 -22.49 7.13
CA SER A 193 1.40 -21.26 7.71
C SER A 193 0.27 -21.56 8.70
N LEU A 194 -0.66 -22.48 8.38
CA LEU A 194 -1.76 -22.86 9.27
C LEU A 194 -1.24 -23.54 10.55
N ASN A 195 -0.29 -24.45 10.41
CA ASN A 195 0.35 -25.12 11.54
C ASN A 195 1.06 -24.12 12.48
N ALA A 196 1.79 -23.15 11.91
CA ALA A 196 2.44 -22.10 12.69
C ALA A 196 1.43 -21.19 13.42
N LEU A 197 0.30 -20.83 12.78
CA LEU A 197 -0.79 -20.11 13.43
C LEU A 197 -1.40 -20.92 14.59
N THR A 198 -1.46 -22.24 14.49
CA THR A 198 -1.92 -23.12 15.57
C THR A 198 -0.96 -23.08 16.76
N VAL A 199 0.37 -23.07 16.52
CA VAL A 199 1.38 -22.89 17.58
C VAL A 199 1.21 -21.56 18.29
N ILE A 200 0.99 -20.47 17.54
CA ILE A 200 0.78 -19.13 18.09
C ILE A 200 -0.48 -19.09 18.95
N SER A 201 -1.60 -19.63 18.45
CA SER A 201 -2.88 -19.67 19.16
C SER A 201 -2.85 -20.52 20.43
N ALA A 202 -2.04 -21.57 20.45
CA ALA A 202 -1.79 -22.40 21.62
C ALA A 202 -0.83 -21.75 22.66
N ASN A 203 -0.43 -20.48 22.45
CA ASN A 203 0.54 -19.77 23.29
C ASN A 203 1.92 -20.43 23.36
N GLY A 204 2.37 -21.02 22.23
CA GLY A 204 3.64 -21.75 22.13
C GLY A 204 4.87 -20.85 22.18
N ILE A 205 4.81 -19.60 21.65
CA ILE A 205 5.96 -18.69 21.56
C ILE A 205 6.65 -18.45 22.91
N PRO A 206 5.96 -18.05 23.99
CA PRO A 206 6.60 -17.85 25.29
C PRO A 206 7.20 -19.11 25.89
N ALA A 207 6.63 -20.28 25.57
CA ALA A 207 7.15 -21.58 26.03
C ALA A 207 8.46 -21.94 25.31
N LEU A 208 8.48 -21.78 23.99
CA LEU A 208 9.66 -22.00 23.14
C LEU A 208 10.82 -21.09 23.53
N ILE A 209 10.56 -19.79 23.75
CA ILE A 209 11.60 -18.84 24.17
C ILE A 209 12.24 -19.27 25.50
N LYS A 210 11.47 -19.77 26.46
CA LYS A 210 12.00 -20.29 27.73
C LYS A 210 12.86 -21.55 27.56
N CYS A 211 12.66 -22.32 26.51
CA CYS A 211 13.44 -23.50 26.23
C CYS A 211 14.76 -23.23 25.50
N LEU A 212 15.01 -21.98 25.05
CA LEU A 212 16.27 -21.61 24.41
C LEU A 212 17.50 -21.76 25.30
N ASP A 213 17.35 -21.69 26.63
CA ASP A 213 18.46 -21.92 27.57
C ASP A 213 19.07 -23.32 27.44
N ARG A 214 18.30 -24.25 26.89
CA ARG A 214 18.75 -25.63 26.67
C ARG A 214 19.59 -25.69 25.40
N VAL A 215 20.72 -26.38 25.46
CA VAL A 215 21.62 -26.52 24.29
C VAL A 215 20.99 -27.44 23.23
N GLU A 216 20.32 -28.51 23.69
CA GLU A 216 19.65 -29.46 22.82
C GLU A 216 18.32 -28.85 22.29
N GLY A 217 18.04 -29.04 20.99
CA GLY A 217 16.83 -28.51 20.34
C GLY A 217 16.80 -27.00 20.09
N ARG A 218 17.86 -26.25 20.45
CA ARG A 218 17.91 -24.76 20.26
C ARG A 218 17.74 -24.37 18.79
N SER A 219 18.34 -25.08 17.87
CA SER A 219 18.22 -24.88 16.42
C SER A 219 16.77 -25.03 15.95
N SER A 220 16.11 -26.09 16.43
CA SER A 220 14.71 -26.38 16.11
C SER A 220 13.75 -25.31 16.67
N ILE A 221 14.05 -24.80 17.88
CA ILE A 221 13.29 -23.69 18.48
C ILE A 221 13.39 -22.43 17.62
N VAL A 222 14.59 -22.04 17.18
CA VAL A 222 14.79 -20.85 16.32
C VAL A 222 14.06 -21.04 14.99
N SER A 223 14.11 -22.23 14.39
CA SER A 223 13.37 -22.61 13.18
C SER A 223 11.85 -22.48 13.36
N ILE A 224 11.31 -23.00 14.46
CA ILE A 224 9.88 -22.88 14.80
C ILE A 224 9.45 -21.42 14.98
N LEU A 225 10.23 -20.62 15.71
CA LEU A 225 9.96 -19.20 15.93
C LEU A 225 10.00 -18.42 14.60
N LEU A 226 10.92 -18.74 13.69
CA LEU A 226 10.98 -18.17 12.35
C LEU A 226 9.71 -18.52 11.55
N CYS A 227 9.25 -19.77 11.56
CA CYS A 227 7.99 -20.17 10.94
C CYS A 227 6.79 -19.38 11.51
N CYS A 228 6.76 -19.19 12.83
CA CYS A 228 5.73 -18.37 13.48
C CYS A 228 5.76 -16.90 13.01
N MET A 229 6.96 -16.31 12.89
CA MET A 229 7.12 -14.92 12.38
C MET A 229 6.70 -14.78 10.92
N HIS A 230 6.90 -15.79 10.10
CA HIS A 230 6.44 -15.78 8.71
C HIS A 230 4.91 -15.90 8.61
N ALA A 231 4.29 -16.75 9.44
CA ALA A 231 2.85 -16.96 9.44
C ALA A 231 2.08 -15.75 10.01
N ASP A 232 2.54 -15.19 11.13
CA ASP A 232 2.01 -13.97 11.73
C ASP A 232 3.13 -13.03 12.17
N LYS A 233 3.36 -12.02 11.32
CA LYS A 233 4.41 -11.02 11.57
C LYS A 233 4.16 -10.18 12.84
N SER A 234 2.95 -10.18 13.40
CA SER A 234 2.63 -9.45 14.63
C SER A 234 3.35 -10.03 15.87
N CYS A 235 3.71 -11.32 15.84
CA CYS A 235 4.41 -11.97 16.94
C CYS A 235 5.88 -11.52 17.10
N LYS A 236 6.46 -10.83 16.11
CA LYS A 236 7.83 -10.31 16.16
C LYS A 236 8.11 -9.44 17.39
N ASN A 237 7.17 -8.54 17.72
CA ASN A 237 7.33 -7.68 18.89
C ASN A 237 7.38 -8.50 20.19
N LEU A 238 6.52 -9.53 20.31
CA LEU A 238 6.50 -10.42 21.48
C LEU A 238 7.81 -11.21 21.61
N ILE A 239 8.34 -11.68 20.47
CA ILE A 239 9.61 -12.40 20.43
C ILE A 239 10.75 -11.45 20.79
N ALA A 240 10.81 -10.28 20.17
CA ALA A 240 11.83 -9.27 20.39
C ALA A 240 11.93 -8.79 21.85
N ASP A 241 10.80 -8.69 22.54
CA ASP A 241 10.74 -8.24 23.93
C ASP A 241 11.20 -9.30 24.96
N ARG A 242 11.26 -10.57 24.54
CA ARG A 242 11.47 -11.70 25.49
C ARG A 242 12.68 -12.56 25.18
N ILE A 243 13.20 -12.51 23.96
CA ILE A 243 14.27 -13.38 23.53
C ILE A 243 15.63 -12.92 24.07
N GLU A 244 16.45 -13.87 24.51
CA GLU A 244 17.85 -13.65 24.83
C GLU A 244 18.70 -13.88 23.58
N LEU A 245 19.17 -12.79 22.96
CA LEU A 245 19.87 -12.83 21.68
C LEU A 245 21.24 -13.49 21.75
N SER A 246 21.90 -13.44 22.92
CA SER A 246 23.17 -14.16 23.17
C SER A 246 23.10 -15.64 22.79
N LEU A 247 21.99 -16.30 23.13
CA LEU A 247 21.79 -17.73 22.84
C LEU A 247 21.68 -18.02 21.34
N VAL A 248 21.06 -17.11 20.58
CA VAL A 248 20.96 -17.22 19.12
C VAL A 248 22.32 -16.94 18.48
N LEU A 249 23.09 -15.99 19.01
CA LEU A 249 24.43 -15.68 18.52
C LEU A 249 25.42 -16.82 18.84
N GLU A 250 25.32 -17.43 20.02
CA GLU A 250 26.10 -18.64 20.36
C GLU A 250 25.78 -19.77 19.36
N LEU A 251 24.50 -20.00 19.08
CA LEU A 251 24.07 -21.00 18.10
C LEU A 251 24.62 -20.72 16.70
N PHE A 252 24.61 -19.43 16.28
CA PHE A 252 25.19 -19.01 15.01
C PHE A 252 26.70 -19.27 14.94
N HIS A 253 27.46 -18.97 16.00
CA HIS A 253 28.90 -19.18 16.01
C HIS A 253 29.30 -20.66 16.06
N ALA A 254 28.57 -21.46 16.82
CA ALA A 254 28.86 -22.91 17.00
C ALA A 254 28.26 -23.79 15.90
N GLY A 255 27.21 -23.31 15.19
CA GLY A 255 26.44 -24.05 14.22
C GLY A 255 27.16 -24.35 12.90
N ASN A 256 26.67 -25.33 12.18
CA ASN A 256 27.02 -25.58 10.78
C ASN A 256 26.34 -24.55 9.86
N ASP A 257 26.60 -24.58 8.55
CA ASP A 257 26.09 -23.58 7.60
C ASP A 257 24.56 -23.58 7.52
N SER A 258 23.88 -24.72 7.68
CA SER A 258 22.43 -24.79 7.73
C SER A 258 21.86 -24.04 8.95
N VAL A 259 22.45 -24.29 10.12
CA VAL A 259 22.04 -23.63 11.39
C VAL A 259 22.34 -22.14 11.34
N ARG A 260 23.49 -21.76 10.78
CA ARG A 260 23.84 -20.33 10.55
C ARG A 260 22.82 -19.64 9.67
N GLY A 261 22.38 -20.31 8.59
CA GLY A 261 21.33 -19.78 7.72
C GLY A 261 20.03 -19.50 8.47
N ILE A 262 19.55 -20.46 9.26
CA ILE A 262 18.34 -20.29 10.08
C ILE A 262 18.50 -19.09 11.06
N CYS A 263 19.65 -18.97 11.71
CA CYS A 263 19.91 -17.86 12.63
C CYS A 263 19.91 -16.50 11.92
N ILE A 264 20.49 -16.41 10.71
CA ILE A 264 20.48 -15.18 9.91
C ILE A 264 19.06 -14.81 9.48
N ASP A 265 18.31 -15.77 8.94
CA ASP A 265 16.93 -15.52 8.51
C ASP A 265 16.06 -15.07 9.69
N PHE A 266 16.26 -15.70 10.85
CA PHE A 266 15.59 -15.30 12.09
C PHE A 266 15.96 -13.88 12.52
N LEU A 267 17.23 -13.52 12.56
CA LEU A 267 17.69 -12.18 12.94
C LEU A 267 17.25 -11.12 11.93
N ALA A 268 17.33 -11.42 10.63
CA ALA A 268 16.90 -10.53 9.57
C ALA A 268 15.39 -10.25 9.62
N GLU A 269 14.58 -11.26 9.99
CA GLU A 269 13.14 -11.09 10.17
C GLU A 269 12.81 -10.36 11.48
N LEU A 270 13.56 -10.62 12.56
CA LEU A 270 13.36 -10.01 13.86
C LEU A 270 13.62 -8.50 13.87
N VAL A 271 14.57 -8.00 13.08
CA VAL A 271 14.86 -6.55 13.01
C VAL A 271 13.84 -5.74 12.22
N GLN A 272 12.85 -6.39 11.59
CA GLN A 272 11.75 -5.72 10.86
C GLN A 272 10.60 -5.33 11.81
N LEU A 273 10.89 -4.52 12.80
CA LEU A 273 9.92 -4.06 13.80
C LEU A 273 9.26 -2.75 13.39
N ASN A 274 8.06 -2.52 13.91
CA ASN A 274 7.28 -1.31 13.65
C ASN A 274 7.85 -0.05 14.34
N ARG A 275 8.68 -0.21 15.39
CA ARG A 275 9.38 0.87 16.08
C ARG A 275 10.85 0.85 15.73
N ARG A 276 11.34 1.94 15.16
CA ARG A 276 12.76 2.06 14.82
C ARG A 276 13.65 2.10 16.05
N THR A 277 13.17 2.66 17.16
CA THR A 277 13.87 2.66 18.44
C THR A 277 14.08 1.23 18.97
N SER A 278 13.06 0.36 18.93
CA SER A 278 13.18 -1.05 19.33
C SER A 278 14.13 -1.82 18.40
N CYS A 279 14.02 -1.60 17.09
CA CYS A 279 14.95 -2.19 16.12
C CYS A 279 16.41 -1.78 16.42
N LYS A 280 16.66 -0.50 16.74
CA LYS A 280 17.97 -0.01 17.10
C LYS A 280 18.51 -0.69 18.37
N GLN A 281 17.66 -0.92 19.37
CA GLN A 281 18.04 -1.64 20.59
C GLN A 281 18.47 -3.07 20.28
N ILE A 282 17.69 -3.82 19.50
CA ILE A 282 18.06 -5.19 19.08
C ILE A 282 19.39 -5.22 18.34
N LEU A 283 19.58 -4.33 17.36
CA LEU A 283 20.83 -4.24 16.63
C LEU A 283 22.01 -3.88 17.55
N GLN A 284 21.82 -3.03 18.56
CA GLN A 284 22.82 -2.72 19.56
C GLN A 284 23.16 -3.96 20.40
N THR A 285 22.16 -4.69 20.88
CA THR A 285 22.37 -5.94 21.61
C THR A 285 23.14 -6.97 20.78
N ILE A 286 22.77 -7.18 19.51
CA ILE A 286 23.51 -8.08 18.60
C ILE A 286 24.97 -7.64 18.48
N ARG A 287 25.23 -6.36 18.42
CA ARG A 287 26.57 -5.82 18.28
C ARG A 287 27.38 -5.92 19.58
N ASP A 288 26.77 -5.59 20.72
CA ASP A 288 27.45 -5.50 22.02
C ASP A 288 27.76 -6.90 22.58
N GLU A 289 26.82 -7.84 22.44
CA GLU A 289 27.01 -9.24 22.85
C GLU A 289 27.93 -10.02 21.91
N GLY A 290 27.87 -9.70 20.61
CA GLY A 290 28.66 -10.38 19.59
C GLY A 290 30.09 -9.85 19.41
N ALA A 291 30.42 -8.64 19.91
CA ALA A 291 31.70 -7.97 19.74
C ALA A 291 32.19 -7.88 18.27
N PHE A 292 33.44 -7.60 18.03
CA PHE A 292 34.04 -7.55 16.68
C PHE A 292 33.97 -8.90 15.94
N SER A 293 33.86 -10.00 16.66
CA SER A 293 33.84 -11.34 16.08
C SER A 293 32.55 -11.58 15.28
N THR A 294 31.38 -11.06 15.72
CA THR A 294 30.10 -11.27 15.03
C THR A 294 30.05 -10.58 13.66
N LEU A 295 30.46 -9.33 13.54
CA LEU A 295 30.54 -8.64 12.24
C LEU A 295 31.48 -9.38 11.27
N HIS A 296 32.62 -9.83 11.76
CA HIS A 296 33.58 -10.58 10.95
C HIS A 296 33.02 -11.95 10.54
N THR A 297 32.34 -12.63 11.44
CA THR A 297 31.69 -13.93 11.13
C THR A 297 30.55 -13.75 10.11
N PHE A 298 29.77 -12.69 10.21
CA PHE A 298 28.75 -12.36 9.20
C PHE A 298 29.38 -12.06 7.84
N LEU A 299 30.49 -11.33 7.80
CA LEU A 299 31.20 -11.07 6.55
C LEU A 299 31.75 -12.35 5.91
N VAL A 300 32.40 -13.21 6.70
CA VAL A 300 32.89 -14.51 6.20
C VAL A 300 31.74 -15.39 5.73
N TYR A 301 30.64 -15.43 6.47
CA TYR A 301 29.48 -16.19 6.07
C TYR A 301 28.81 -15.63 4.81
N LEU A 302 28.77 -14.30 4.64
CA LEU A 302 28.27 -13.64 3.42
C LEU A 302 28.96 -14.16 2.16
N GLN A 303 30.28 -14.40 2.22
CA GLN A 303 31.06 -14.90 1.08
C GLN A 303 30.81 -16.40 0.77
N MET A 304 30.35 -17.18 1.74
CA MET A 304 30.14 -18.61 1.62
C MET A 304 28.66 -19.01 1.49
N ALA A 305 27.73 -18.12 1.88
CA ALA A 305 26.31 -18.41 1.93
C ALA A 305 25.70 -18.64 0.55
N PRO A 306 24.61 -19.41 0.45
CA PRO A 306 23.80 -19.51 -0.75
C PRO A 306 23.36 -18.14 -1.29
N MET A 307 23.28 -18.00 -2.60
CA MET A 307 22.96 -16.73 -3.26
C MET A 307 21.64 -16.11 -2.79
N GLU A 308 20.68 -16.91 -2.38
CA GLU A 308 19.38 -16.47 -1.88
C GLU A 308 19.47 -15.86 -0.47
N GLN A 309 20.42 -16.31 0.35
CA GLN A 309 20.61 -15.78 1.71
C GLN A 309 21.53 -14.57 1.77
N GLN A 310 22.41 -14.36 0.77
CA GLN A 310 23.35 -13.24 0.75
C GLN A 310 22.67 -11.86 0.96
N PRO A 311 21.51 -11.55 0.37
CA PRO A 311 20.86 -10.26 0.60
C PRO A 311 20.42 -10.03 2.05
N ALA A 312 19.93 -11.07 2.75
CA ALA A 312 19.54 -10.98 4.15
C ALA A 312 20.74 -10.70 5.06
N ILE A 313 21.84 -11.43 4.84
CA ILE A 313 23.10 -11.25 5.58
C ILE A 313 23.66 -9.85 5.32
N ALA A 314 23.68 -9.41 4.05
CA ALA A 314 24.18 -8.09 3.65
C ALA A 314 23.36 -6.97 4.27
N SER A 315 22.03 -7.09 4.28
CA SER A 315 21.12 -6.13 4.93
C SER A 315 21.38 -6.04 6.44
N LEU A 316 21.55 -7.17 7.12
CA LEU A 316 21.83 -7.22 8.55
C LEU A 316 23.20 -6.62 8.87
N LEU A 317 24.24 -7.01 8.11
CA LEU A 317 25.60 -6.49 8.26
C LEU A 317 25.65 -4.97 8.06
N LEU A 318 24.97 -4.47 7.04
CA LEU A 318 24.85 -3.03 6.78
C LEU A 318 24.15 -2.31 7.93
N GLN A 319 23.06 -2.86 8.45
CA GLN A 319 22.35 -2.25 9.59
C GLN A 319 23.22 -2.18 10.85
N LEU A 320 23.98 -3.22 11.14
CA LEU A 320 24.90 -3.26 12.30
C LEU A 320 26.06 -2.27 12.15
N ASP A 321 26.65 -2.16 10.96
CA ASP A 321 27.72 -1.21 10.70
C ASP A 321 27.24 0.25 10.78
N LEU A 322 26.02 0.53 10.32
CA LEU A 322 25.43 1.87 10.35
C LEU A 322 24.99 2.35 11.74
N LEU A 323 25.06 1.52 12.78
CA LEU A 323 24.90 1.98 14.18
C LEU A 323 26.04 2.90 14.62
N VAL A 324 27.24 2.73 14.05
CA VAL A 324 28.39 3.60 14.30
C VAL A 324 28.37 4.78 13.36
N GLU A 325 29.12 5.82 13.66
CA GLU A 325 29.19 7.04 12.85
C GLU A 325 29.49 6.74 11.37
N PRO A 326 28.63 7.25 10.43
CA PRO A 326 28.65 6.86 9.02
C PRO A 326 29.86 7.38 8.23
N LEU A 327 30.69 8.23 8.83
CA LEU A 327 31.80 8.93 8.14
C LEU A 327 33.11 8.13 8.04
N LYS A 328 33.24 7.00 8.75
CA LYS A 328 34.42 6.14 8.64
C LYS A 328 34.23 5.09 7.55
N MET A 329 35.25 4.90 6.72
CA MET A 329 35.31 3.77 5.79
C MET A 329 35.25 2.47 6.58
N SER A 330 34.39 1.54 6.14
CA SER A 330 34.22 0.23 6.76
C SER A 330 34.13 -0.84 5.66
N ILE A 331 34.97 -1.85 5.77
CA ILE A 331 34.94 -3.00 4.85
C ILE A 331 33.59 -3.73 4.91
N TYR A 332 32.99 -3.82 6.10
CA TYR A 332 31.69 -4.47 6.29
C TYR A 332 30.60 -3.79 5.49
N ARG A 333 30.64 -2.47 5.42
CA ARG A 333 29.70 -1.64 4.67
C ARG A 333 29.86 -1.81 3.17
N GLU A 334 31.09 -1.72 2.69
CA GLU A 334 31.42 -1.87 1.26
C GLU A 334 31.00 -3.22 0.75
N GLU A 335 31.39 -4.30 1.43
CA GLU A 335 31.03 -5.66 1.05
C GLU A 335 29.51 -5.92 1.13
N ALA A 336 28.83 -5.37 2.15
CA ALA A 336 27.37 -5.52 2.28
C ALA A 336 26.61 -4.82 1.14
N VAL A 337 27.02 -3.59 0.78
CA VAL A 337 26.38 -2.87 -0.31
C VAL A 337 26.66 -3.53 -1.66
N GLU A 338 27.92 -3.94 -1.89
CA GLU A 338 28.30 -4.64 -3.11
C GLU A 338 27.51 -5.95 -3.27
N ALA A 339 27.36 -6.74 -2.19
CA ALA A 339 26.59 -7.98 -2.24
C ALA A 339 25.10 -7.76 -2.61
N LEU A 340 24.47 -6.67 -2.12
CA LEU A 340 23.11 -6.30 -2.49
C LEU A 340 23.02 -5.91 -3.98
N ILE A 341 23.99 -5.13 -4.48
CA ILE A 341 24.03 -4.71 -5.88
C ILE A 341 24.27 -5.90 -6.80
N GLU A 342 25.23 -6.76 -6.44
CA GLU A 342 25.51 -7.99 -7.19
C GLU A 342 24.29 -8.92 -7.24
N ALA A 343 23.56 -9.07 -6.13
CA ALA A 343 22.32 -9.85 -6.10
C ALA A 343 21.26 -9.29 -7.08
N LEU A 344 21.14 -7.96 -7.19
CA LEU A 344 20.25 -7.32 -8.16
C LEU A 344 20.68 -7.58 -9.62
N ARG A 345 21.98 -7.68 -9.89
CA ARG A 345 22.52 -7.92 -11.24
C ARG A 345 22.38 -9.35 -11.73
N ARG A 346 22.11 -10.31 -10.85
CA ARG A 346 22.02 -11.75 -11.18
C ARG A 346 20.73 -12.11 -11.89
N LYS A 347 20.65 -11.83 -13.18
CA LYS A 347 19.44 -12.08 -14.00
C LYS A 347 19.03 -13.55 -14.09
N ASP A 348 19.99 -14.46 -13.96
CA ASP A 348 19.73 -15.91 -14.00
C ASP A 348 19.16 -16.47 -12.69
N PHE A 349 19.12 -15.64 -11.62
CA PHE A 349 18.63 -16.02 -10.27
C PHE A 349 17.55 -15.04 -9.79
N PRO A 350 16.32 -15.14 -10.33
CA PRO A 350 15.24 -14.20 -9.99
C PRO A 350 14.88 -14.20 -8.50
N ASN A 351 15.00 -15.33 -7.81
CA ASN A 351 14.79 -15.39 -6.36
C ASN A 351 15.80 -14.52 -5.60
N SER A 352 17.09 -14.59 -5.97
CA SER A 352 18.11 -13.74 -5.36
C SER A 352 17.84 -12.25 -5.62
N GLN A 353 17.35 -11.89 -6.81
CA GLN A 353 16.96 -10.51 -7.12
C GLN A 353 15.78 -10.04 -6.25
N MET A 354 14.74 -10.89 -6.09
CA MET A 354 13.61 -10.57 -5.23
C MET A 354 14.04 -10.41 -3.77
N MET A 355 14.85 -11.33 -3.25
CA MET A 355 15.40 -11.22 -1.89
C MET A 355 16.22 -9.94 -1.69
N ALA A 356 16.96 -9.50 -2.72
CA ALA A 356 17.70 -8.23 -2.67
C ALA A 356 16.77 -7.01 -2.64
N LEU A 357 15.68 -7.02 -3.42
CA LEU A 357 14.67 -5.96 -3.39
C LEU A 357 13.96 -5.91 -2.03
N ASP A 358 13.59 -7.05 -1.46
CA ASP A 358 12.97 -7.14 -0.14
C ASP A 358 13.93 -6.69 0.97
N ALA A 359 15.20 -7.06 0.88
CA ALA A 359 16.24 -6.59 1.78
C ALA A 359 16.41 -5.06 1.71
N LEU A 360 16.41 -4.47 0.51
CA LEU A 360 16.47 -3.02 0.32
C LEU A 360 15.22 -2.31 0.85
N LEU A 361 14.03 -2.88 0.63
CA LEU A 361 12.78 -2.34 1.20
C LEU A 361 12.79 -2.42 2.72
N SER A 362 13.34 -3.49 3.30
CA SER A 362 13.47 -3.62 4.75
C SER A 362 14.38 -2.56 5.36
N LEU A 363 15.42 -2.15 4.64
CA LEU A 363 16.34 -1.09 5.06
C LEU A 363 15.67 0.28 5.19
N SER A 364 14.51 0.51 4.58
CA SER A 364 13.72 1.73 4.82
C SER A 364 13.28 1.88 6.28
N GLY A 365 13.13 0.75 6.99
CA GLY A 365 12.74 0.71 8.40
C GLY A 365 11.29 1.09 8.65
N ARG A 366 10.43 1.05 7.63
CA ARG A 366 9.01 1.42 7.71
C ARG A 366 8.13 0.17 7.73
N PHE A 367 7.74 -0.27 8.93
CA PHE A 367 6.90 -1.45 9.13
C PHE A 367 5.67 -1.12 9.98
N THR A 368 4.54 -1.76 9.64
CA THR A 368 3.29 -1.74 10.43
C THR A 368 3.44 -2.60 11.68
N SER A 369 2.51 -2.49 12.62
CA SER A 369 2.44 -3.40 13.78
C SER A 369 2.25 -4.86 13.35
N SER A 370 1.62 -5.09 12.20
CA SER A 370 1.52 -6.40 11.57
C SER A 370 2.81 -6.84 10.83
N GLY A 371 3.91 -6.08 10.91
CA GLY A 371 5.21 -6.40 10.30
C GLY A 371 5.28 -6.30 8.79
N ARG A 372 4.30 -5.64 8.14
CA ARG A 372 4.33 -5.38 6.70
C ARG A 372 5.02 -4.07 6.40
N SER A 373 5.88 -4.02 5.40
CA SER A 373 6.44 -2.76 4.94
C SER A 373 5.34 -1.84 4.41
N TYR A 374 5.37 -0.56 4.79
CA TYR A 374 4.46 0.47 4.25
C TYR A 374 5.19 1.58 3.48
N THR A 375 6.42 1.32 3.05
CA THR A 375 7.24 2.27 2.28
C THR A 375 6.52 2.75 1.02
N GLU A 376 5.88 1.85 0.28
CA GLU A 376 5.07 2.18 -0.90
C GLU A 376 3.93 3.15 -0.55
N ALA A 377 3.14 2.83 0.48
CA ALA A 377 2.02 3.68 0.91
C ALA A 377 2.48 5.05 1.42
N TRP A 378 3.63 5.10 2.08
CA TRP A 378 4.26 6.34 2.53
C TRP A 378 4.72 7.21 1.35
N LEU A 379 5.35 6.63 0.32
CA LEU A 379 5.72 7.34 -0.90
C LEU A 379 4.50 7.89 -1.64
N LEU A 380 3.43 7.11 -1.74
CA LEU A 380 2.17 7.55 -2.34
C LEU A 380 1.57 8.74 -1.58
N LYS A 381 1.61 8.73 -0.25
CA LYS A 381 1.20 9.87 0.58
C LYS A 381 2.04 11.11 0.29
N ILE A 382 3.36 10.98 0.20
CA ILE A 382 4.25 12.09 -0.16
C ILE A 382 3.92 12.64 -1.55
N ALA A 383 3.55 11.78 -2.47
CA ALA A 383 3.09 12.19 -3.80
C ALA A 383 1.73 12.90 -3.78
N GLY A 384 1.02 12.90 -2.65
CA GLY A 384 -0.33 13.46 -2.48
C GLY A 384 -1.47 12.49 -2.79
N PHE A 385 -1.21 11.18 -2.71
CA PHE A 385 -2.21 10.12 -2.89
C PHE A 385 -2.40 9.37 -1.56
N ASP A 386 -3.37 9.81 -0.77
CA ASP A 386 -3.57 9.38 0.61
C ASP A 386 -4.39 8.08 0.83
N PRO A 387 -5.20 7.54 -0.11
CA PRO A 387 -6.13 6.46 0.19
C PRO A 387 -5.47 5.21 0.79
N THR A 388 -4.38 4.75 0.20
CA THR A 388 -3.64 3.54 0.61
C THR A 388 -3.02 3.72 1.99
N TYR A 389 -2.38 4.87 2.23
CA TYR A 389 -1.79 5.19 3.53
C TYR A 389 -2.85 5.33 4.63
N ASN A 390 -3.96 6.01 4.35
CA ASN A 390 -5.04 6.21 5.31
C ASN A 390 -5.74 4.89 5.67
N ALA A 391 -5.90 3.98 4.71
CA ALA A 391 -6.44 2.65 4.96
C ALA A 391 -5.56 1.86 5.94
N LEU A 392 -4.23 1.86 5.72
CA LEU A 392 -3.26 1.22 6.62
C LEU A 392 -3.27 1.85 8.02
N MET A 393 -3.22 3.17 8.11
CA MET A 393 -3.20 3.85 9.41
C MET A 393 -4.51 3.70 10.17
N LYS A 394 -5.63 3.53 9.49
CA LYS A 394 -6.91 3.22 10.14
C LYS A 394 -6.87 1.83 10.80
N THR A 395 -6.28 0.86 10.13
CA THR A 395 -6.10 -0.49 10.68
C THR A 395 -5.16 -0.47 11.89
N GLU A 396 -4.05 0.28 11.81
CA GLU A 396 -3.09 0.43 12.91
C GLU A 396 -3.70 1.10 14.17
N ARG A 397 -4.59 2.08 13.99
CA ARG A 397 -5.26 2.76 15.12
C ARG A 397 -6.26 1.87 15.84
N LEU A 398 -6.89 0.92 15.15
CA LEU A 398 -7.83 -0.03 15.77
C LEU A 398 -7.14 -1.03 16.71
N THR A 399 -5.82 -1.18 16.59
CA THR A 399 -5.02 -2.15 17.38
C THR A 399 -4.34 -1.54 18.60
N LYS A 400 -4.44 -0.21 18.86
CA LYS A 400 -3.72 0.48 19.97
C LYS A 400 -4.64 1.32 20.86
N PRO A 401 -4.40 1.36 22.20
CA PRO A 401 -5.11 2.26 23.12
C PRO A 401 -4.63 3.73 22.95
N GLU A 402 -5.54 4.66 23.18
CA GLU A 402 -5.53 6.06 22.71
C GLU A 402 -4.57 7.03 23.44
N TYR A 403 -3.97 6.67 24.59
CA TYR A 403 -3.34 7.61 25.52
C TYR A 403 -1.82 7.88 25.36
N ASP A 404 -1.10 7.07 24.55
CA ASP A 404 0.38 7.17 24.41
C ASP A 404 0.87 7.64 23.03
N LEU A 405 -0.01 8.14 22.17
CA LEU A 405 0.19 8.04 20.72
C LEU A 405 0.90 9.22 20.05
N VAL A 406 0.83 10.46 20.56
CA VAL A 406 1.27 11.63 19.75
C VAL A 406 2.76 11.91 19.89
N GLU A 407 3.30 11.98 21.10
CA GLU A 407 4.73 12.28 21.31
C GLU A 407 5.63 11.13 20.85
N THR A 408 5.25 9.89 21.15
CA THR A 408 6.00 8.69 20.72
C THR A 408 5.98 8.51 19.21
N MET A 409 4.91 8.90 18.49
CA MET A 409 4.86 8.83 17.04
C MET A 409 5.79 9.86 16.36
N GLU A 410 5.94 11.06 16.92
CA GLU A 410 6.86 12.06 16.35
C GLU A 410 8.31 11.66 16.53
N GLU A 411 8.66 11.06 17.66
CA GLU A 411 10.00 10.54 17.94
C GLU A 411 10.37 9.38 17.02
N GLU A 412 9.45 8.44 16.82
CA GLU A 412 9.64 7.32 15.89
C GLU A 412 9.78 7.79 14.43
N GLU A 413 8.97 8.77 14.00
CA GLU A 413 9.09 9.35 12.67
C GLU A 413 10.43 10.08 12.49
N LYS A 414 10.91 10.80 13.49
CA LYS A 414 12.25 11.43 13.47
C LYS A 414 13.35 10.37 13.40
N ALA A 415 13.24 9.30 14.18
CA ALA A 415 14.20 8.20 14.17
C ALA A 415 14.22 7.47 12.81
N ALA A 416 13.04 7.19 12.23
CA ALA A 416 12.92 6.59 10.92
C ALA A 416 13.53 7.47 9.82
N ASN A 417 13.21 8.77 9.81
CA ASN A 417 13.75 9.72 8.84
C ASN A 417 15.29 9.89 8.96
N ALA A 418 15.82 9.89 10.18
CA ALA A 418 17.27 9.95 10.39
C ALA A 418 17.96 8.68 9.90
N TRP A 419 17.33 7.53 10.10
CA TRP A 419 17.80 6.24 9.62
C TRP A 419 17.78 6.16 8.09
N GLU A 420 16.66 6.50 7.47
CA GLU A 420 16.52 6.50 6.00
C GLU A 420 17.59 7.35 5.32
N LYS A 421 17.84 8.56 5.83
CA LYS A 421 18.91 9.43 5.33
C LYS A 421 20.27 8.75 5.37
N ARG A 422 20.59 8.07 6.47
CA ARG A 422 21.87 7.39 6.68
C ARG A 422 22.04 6.22 5.70
N VAL A 423 21.06 5.35 5.63
CA VAL A 423 21.06 4.18 4.73
C VAL A 423 21.13 4.61 3.27
N THR A 424 20.26 5.53 2.88
CA THR A 424 20.19 6.00 1.48
C THR A 424 21.48 6.70 1.06
N PHE A 425 22.09 7.49 1.97
CA PHE A 425 23.39 8.13 1.70
C PHE A 425 24.45 7.08 1.36
N VAL A 426 24.52 6.00 2.12
CA VAL A 426 25.50 4.92 1.88
C VAL A 426 25.21 4.17 0.60
N LEU A 427 23.96 3.71 0.41
CA LEU A 427 23.56 2.95 -0.79
C LEU A 427 23.78 3.74 -2.09
N CYS A 428 23.41 5.02 -2.09
CA CYS A 428 23.50 5.85 -3.29
C CYS A 428 24.93 6.30 -3.62
N ASN A 429 25.81 6.48 -2.61
CA ASN A 429 27.18 6.95 -2.85
C ASN A 429 28.16 5.82 -3.15
N HIS A 430 27.80 4.56 -2.90
CA HIS A 430 28.63 3.42 -3.26
C HIS A 430 28.92 3.42 -4.77
N GLU A 431 30.20 3.31 -5.16
CA GLU A 431 30.67 3.32 -6.54
C GLU A 431 29.97 4.37 -7.44
N LYS A 432 29.79 5.58 -6.93
CA LYS A 432 29.17 6.70 -7.66
C LYS A 432 27.75 6.39 -8.18
N GLY A 433 26.98 5.60 -7.44
CA GLY A 433 25.60 5.30 -7.75
C GLY A 433 25.36 4.04 -8.58
N SER A 434 26.24 3.03 -8.47
CA SER A 434 26.13 1.74 -9.17
C SER A 434 24.79 1.04 -8.94
N ILE A 435 24.15 1.27 -7.80
CA ILE A 435 22.82 0.74 -7.48
C ILE A 435 21.74 1.15 -8.49
N PHE A 436 21.80 2.39 -9.03
CA PHE A 436 20.80 2.86 -9.99
C PHE A 436 20.84 2.11 -11.30
N LYS A 437 22.04 1.69 -11.73
CA LYS A 437 22.20 0.87 -12.93
C LYS A 437 21.65 -0.55 -12.70
N ALA A 438 21.88 -1.13 -11.52
CA ALA A 438 21.31 -2.43 -11.17
C ALA A 438 19.78 -2.38 -11.11
N LEU A 439 19.20 -1.31 -10.56
CA LEU A 439 17.76 -1.10 -10.53
C LEU A 439 17.17 -0.87 -11.94
N GLU A 440 17.87 -0.14 -12.83
CA GLU A 440 17.47 0.01 -14.24
C GLU A 440 17.31 -1.36 -14.91
N GLU A 441 18.27 -2.26 -14.71
CA GLU A 441 18.22 -3.60 -15.25
C GLU A 441 17.08 -4.45 -14.69
N CYS A 442 16.77 -4.32 -13.38
CA CYS A 442 15.64 -4.99 -12.74
C CYS A 442 14.29 -4.44 -13.19
N LEU A 443 14.14 -3.12 -13.43
CA LEU A 443 12.91 -2.51 -13.94
C LEU A 443 12.52 -3.01 -15.32
N ARG A 444 13.50 -3.44 -16.12
CA ARG A 444 13.28 -4.04 -17.45
C ARG A 444 12.89 -5.52 -17.39
N SER A 445 12.74 -6.09 -16.21
CA SER A 445 12.34 -7.49 -16.04
C SER A 445 10.93 -7.75 -16.56
N ASN A 446 10.71 -8.95 -17.09
CA ASN A 446 9.38 -9.42 -17.51
C ASN A 446 8.46 -9.82 -16.33
N SER A 447 8.98 -9.97 -15.14
CA SER A 447 8.19 -10.24 -13.94
C SER A 447 7.54 -8.96 -13.44
N LEU A 448 6.20 -8.93 -13.40
CA LEU A 448 5.42 -7.79 -12.90
C LEU A 448 5.68 -7.51 -11.41
N GLU A 449 5.83 -8.55 -10.62
CA GLU A 449 6.09 -8.44 -9.18
C GLU A 449 7.48 -7.84 -8.94
N MET A 450 8.51 -8.35 -9.60
CA MET A 450 9.87 -7.82 -9.52
C MET A 450 9.93 -6.36 -9.99
N ALA A 451 9.30 -6.03 -11.11
CA ALA A 451 9.27 -4.67 -11.63
C ALA A 451 8.58 -3.70 -10.67
N ARG A 452 7.49 -4.14 -10.00
CA ARG A 452 6.79 -3.32 -8.99
C ARG A 452 7.66 -3.10 -7.75
N SER A 453 8.23 -4.15 -7.17
CA SER A 453 9.11 -4.02 -6.00
C SER A 453 10.33 -3.15 -6.32
N CYS A 454 10.92 -3.32 -7.49
CA CYS A 454 12.02 -2.51 -7.98
C CYS A 454 11.61 -1.03 -8.16
N LEU A 455 10.42 -0.75 -8.68
CA LEU A 455 9.89 0.62 -8.81
C LEU A 455 9.74 1.30 -7.46
N VAL A 456 9.28 0.60 -6.43
CA VAL A 456 9.16 1.14 -5.07
C VAL A 456 10.54 1.49 -4.51
N VAL A 457 11.54 0.59 -4.64
CA VAL A 457 12.93 0.84 -4.20
C VAL A 457 13.52 2.02 -4.97
N ALA A 458 13.39 2.04 -6.30
CA ALA A 458 13.91 3.11 -7.15
C ALA A 458 13.26 4.47 -6.82
N ALA A 459 11.94 4.50 -6.62
CA ALA A 459 11.22 5.71 -6.22
C ALA A 459 11.63 6.17 -4.82
N TRP A 460 11.82 5.26 -3.88
CA TRP A 460 12.29 5.56 -2.54
C TRP A 460 13.68 6.20 -2.54
N LEU A 461 14.67 5.53 -3.15
CA LEU A 461 16.04 6.03 -3.23
C LEU A 461 16.10 7.38 -3.97
N THR A 462 15.38 7.50 -5.10
CA THR A 462 15.33 8.75 -5.88
C THR A 462 14.68 9.87 -5.08
N HIS A 463 13.58 9.60 -4.37
CA HIS A 463 12.95 10.59 -3.49
C HIS A 463 13.91 11.07 -2.40
N MET A 464 14.63 10.14 -1.77
CA MET A 464 15.59 10.47 -0.71
C MET A 464 16.74 11.34 -1.21
N LEU A 465 17.17 11.22 -2.47
CA LEU A 465 18.16 12.13 -3.08
C LEU A 465 17.69 13.60 -3.10
N SER A 466 16.37 13.86 -3.07
CA SER A 466 15.86 15.23 -2.96
C SER A 466 16.11 15.86 -1.58
N ILE A 467 16.29 15.03 -0.55
CA ILE A 467 16.45 15.42 0.86
C ILE A 467 17.92 15.42 1.27
N LEU A 468 18.74 14.59 0.62
CA LEU A 468 20.17 14.48 0.90
C LEU A 468 20.98 15.61 0.25
N PRO A 469 22.16 15.95 0.81
CA PRO A 469 23.11 16.86 0.17
C PRO A 469 23.47 16.36 -1.24
N ASP A 470 23.59 17.26 -2.19
CA ASP A 470 23.95 16.91 -3.55
C ASP A 470 25.45 16.55 -3.63
N THR A 471 25.72 15.27 -3.87
CA THR A 471 27.08 14.72 -4.08
C THR A 471 27.38 14.42 -5.55
N GLY A 472 26.54 14.92 -6.47
CA GLY A 472 26.60 14.60 -7.91
C GLY A 472 25.90 13.27 -8.29
N ILE A 473 25.38 12.54 -7.33
CA ILE A 473 24.72 11.24 -7.51
C ILE A 473 23.37 11.36 -8.21
N LYS A 474 22.70 12.51 -8.07
CA LYS A 474 21.42 12.77 -8.79
C LYS A 474 21.57 12.59 -10.30
N ASN A 475 22.73 12.95 -10.84
CA ASN A 475 23.01 12.80 -12.26
C ASN A 475 23.16 11.31 -12.68
N ALA A 476 23.76 10.47 -11.81
CA ALA A 476 23.83 9.03 -12.04
C ALA A 476 22.43 8.39 -12.00
N ALA A 477 21.63 8.72 -11.00
CA ALA A 477 20.24 8.26 -10.88
C ALA A 477 19.41 8.68 -12.10
N ARG A 478 19.54 9.93 -12.56
CA ARG A 478 18.86 10.43 -13.75
C ARG A 478 19.20 9.63 -14.99
N LYS A 479 20.50 9.43 -15.25
CA LYS A 479 20.96 8.70 -16.45
C LYS A 479 20.45 7.27 -16.54
N SER A 480 20.30 6.61 -15.39
CA SER A 480 19.81 5.22 -15.35
C SER A 480 18.28 5.12 -15.29
N LEU A 481 17.60 6.00 -14.55
CA LEU A 481 16.20 5.76 -14.18
C LEU A 481 15.20 6.69 -14.87
N LEU A 482 15.62 7.79 -15.51
CA LEU A 482 14.69 8.76 -16.10
C LEU A 482 13.79 8.11 -17.16
N ASP A 483 14.39 7.39 -18.11
CA ASP A 483 13.67 6.73 -19.19
C ASP A 483 12.74 5.63 -18.69
N GLU A 484 13.16 4.88 -17.66
CA GLU A 484 12.34 3.83 -17.06
C GLU A 484 11.12 4.40 -16.35
N PHE A 485 11.25 5.49 -15.59
CA PHE A 485 10.09 6.15 -14.99
C PHE A 485 9.13 6.73 -16.03
N ILE A 486 9.64 7.24 -17.15
CA ILE A 486 8.82 7.66 -18.29
C ILE A 486 8.08 6.48 -18.91
N ASN A 487 8.75 5.36 -19.09
CA ASN A 487 8.15 4.12 -19.60
C ASN A 487 7.02 3.64 -18.68
N VAL A 488 7.22 3.62 -17.36
CA VAL A 488 6.18 3.27 -16.38
C VAL A 488 4.98 4.21 -16.48
N LEU A 489 5.18 5.52 -16.58
CA LEU A 489 4.10 6.50 -16.75
C LEU A 489 3.24 6.23 -17.99
N GLN A 490 3.86 5.78 -19.08
CA GLN A 490 3.18 5.53 -20.35
C GLN A 490 2.50 4.16 -20.37
N SER A 491 3.21 3.10 -19.98
CA SER A 491 2.81 1.72 -20.20
C SER A 491 2.00 1.11 -19.06
N SER A 492 2.25 1.48 -17.80
CA SER A 492 1.54 0.89 -16.68
C SER A 492 0.03 1.16 -16.73
N LYS A 493 -0.76 0.16 -16.35
CA LYS A 493 -2.22 0.29 -16.12
C LYS A 493 -2.55 0.66 -14.68
N ASN A 494 -1.61 0.48 -13.76
CA ASN A 494 -1.78 0.73 -12.33
C ASN A 494 -1.59 2.22 -12.03
N LEU A 495 -2.56 2.81 -11.31
CA LEU A 495 -2.53 4.20 -10.91
C LEU A 495 -1.39 4.50 -9.92
N GLU A 496 -1.18 3.63 -8.95
CA GLU A 496 -0.15 3.77 -7.91
C GLU A 496 1.25 3.78 -8.51
N GLU A 497 1.55 2.86 -9.43
CA GLU A 497 2.83 2.80 -10.14
C GLU A 497 3.12 4.10 -10.91
N LYS A 498 2.12 4.65 -11.58
CA LYS A 498 2.26 5.95 -12.28
C LYS A 498 2.55 7.10 -11.32
N ILE A 499 1.92 7.08 -10.14
CA ILE A 499 2.14 8.11 -9.12
C ILE A 499 3.53 7.98 -8.51
N LEU A 500 4.03 6.76 -8.27
CA LEU A 500 5.39 6.51 -7.79
C LEU A 500 6.45 6.99 -8.82
N ALA A 501 6.25 6.66 -10.09
CA ALA A 501 7.11 7.15 -11.16
C ALA A 501 7.10 8.69 -11.25
N ALA A 502 5.93 9.32 -11.11
CA ALA A 502 5.83 10.77 -11.06
C ALA A 502 6.55 11.36 -9.83
N LEU A 503 6.44 10.73 -8.66
CA LEU A 503 7.18 11.17 -7.46
C LEU A 503 8.69 11.15 -7.70
N ALA A 504 9.19 10.08 -8.30
CA ALA A 504 10.61 9.96 -8.64
C ALA A 504 11.05 11.03 -9.66
N LEU A 505 10.27 11.24 -10.73
CA LEU A 505 10.52 12.28 -11.71
C LEU A 505 10.53 13.69 -11.12
N LYS A 506 9.70 13.95 -10.09
CA LYS A 506 9.69 15.23 -9.38
C LYS A 506 11.08 15.58 -8.80
N THR A 507 11.88 14.60 -8.39
CA THR A 507 13.23 14.85 -7.86
C THR A 507 14.15 15.46 -8.91
N PHE A 508 13.95 15.13 -10.18
CA PHE A 508 14.79 15.61 -11.27
C PHE A 508 14.42 16.99 -11.81
N ILE A 509 13.19 17.47 -11.59
CA ILE A 509 12.76 18.79 -12.12
C ILE A 509 13.50 19.99 -11.50
N SER A 510 14.19 19.81 -10.38
CA SER A 510 15.03 20.85 -9.77
C SER A 510 16.35 21.06 -10.53
N ASP A 511 16.79 20.12 -11.34
CA ASP A 511 17.96 20.22 -12.20
C ASP A 511 17.54 20.71 -13.60
N PRO A 512 18.03 21.87 -14.08
CA PRO A 512 17.67 22.41 -15.39
C PRO A 512 17.97 21.45 -16.55
N ALA A 513 19.09 20.73 -16.49
CA ALA A 513 19.47 19.77 -17.55
C ALA A 513 18.53 18.56 -17.59
N ALA A 514 18.10 18.06 -16.41
CA ALA A 514 17.13 17.00 -16.31
C ALA A 514 15.73 17.44 -16.76
N LEU A 515 15.36 18.65 -16.41
CA LEU A 515 14.07 19.23 -16.83
C LEU A 515 14.02 19.43 -18.35
N GLU A 516 15.12 19.84 -18.98
CA GLU A 516 15.19 19.96 -20.44
C GLU A 516 15.11 18.59 -21.14
N GLU A 517 15.76 17.58 -20.56
CA GLU A 517 15.66 16.19 -21.04
C GLU A 517 14.24 15.66 -20.93
N LEU A 518 13.58 15.85 -19.79
CA LEU A 518 12.17 15.51 -19.57
C LEU A 518 11.24 16.28 -20.55
N GLY A 519 11.61 17.50 -20.92
CA GLY A 519 10.92 18.32 -21.91
C GLY A 519 10.81 17.67 -23.28
N LYS A 520 11.78 16.84 -23.69
CA LYS A 520 11.73 16.08 -24.96
C LYS A 520 10.59 15.07 -24.98
N TYR A 521 10.23 14.53 -23.82
CA TYR A 521 9.13 13.57 -23.65
C TYR A 521 7.79 14.23 -23.31
N ALA A 522 7.75 15.58 -23.16
CA ALA A 522 6.57 16.30 -22.70
C ALA A 522 5.31 15.94 -23.49
N LYS A 523 5.40 15.83 -24.82
CA LYS A 523 4.29 15.46 -25.69
C LYS A 523 3.70 14.09 -25.38
N CYS A 524 4.54 13.11 -25.04
CA CYS A 524 4.12 11.74 -24.77
C CYS A 524 3.53 11.57 -23.38
N ILE A 525 4.07 12.30 -22.36
CA ILE A 525 3.68 12.12 -20.96
C ILE A 525 2.59 13.11 -20.50
N TYR A 526 2.41 14.23 -21.22
CA TYR A 526 1.51 15.29 -20.80
C TYR A 526 0.07 14.84 -20.59
N GLY A 527 -0.48 14.05 -21.52
CA GLY A 527 -1.83 13.51 -21.40
C GLY A 527 -2.00 12.61 -20.17
N THR A 528 -1.01 11.78 -19.88
CA THR A 528 -1.01 10.90 -18.69
C THR A 528 -0.90 11.72 -17.41
N LEU A 529 0.05 12.66 -17.35
CA LEU A 529 0.24 13.53 -16.18
C LEU A 529 -1.02 14.38 -15.92
N ARG A 530 -1.68 14.85 -16.96
CA ARG A 530 -2.91 15.63 -16.83
C ARG A 530 -4.05 14.83 -16.18
N LYS A 531 -4.21 13.54 -16.56
CA LYS A 531 -5.20 12.63 -15.95
C LYS A 531 -4.89 12.39 -14.48
N LEU A 532 -3.61 12.33 -14.11
CA LEU A 532 -3.13 12.10 -12.75
C LEU A 532 -3.14 13.33 -11.85
N LYS A 533 -3.29 14.53 -12.41
CA LYS A 533 -3.20 15.82 -11.68
C LYS A 533 -4.13 15.91 -10.45
N ARG A 534 -5.30 15.27 -10.51
CA ARG A 534 -6.26 15.26 -9.40
C ARG A 534 -5.81 14.39 -8.23
N ASN A 535 -4.98 13.41 -8.53
CA ASN A 535 -4.62 12.34 -7.62
C ASN A 535 -3.25 12.57 -6.97
N SER A 536 -2.44 13.53 -7.49
CA SER A 536 -1.08 13.71 -7.00
C SER A 536 -0.59 15.15 -7.10
N VAL A 537 -0.05 15.65 -5.99
CA VAL A 537 0.62 16.96 -5.92
C VAL A 537 1.93 16.95 -6.71
N ALA A 538 2.67 15.82 -6.66
CA ALA A 538 3.92 15.65 -7.40
C ALA A 538 3.73 15.86 -8.91
N VAL A 539 2.63 15.33 -9.46
CA VAL A 539 2.25 15.51 -10.87
C VAL A 539 1.98 16.98 -11.19
N THR A 540 1.35 17.71 -10.28
CA THR A 540 1.08 19.14 -10.46
C THR A 540 2.36 19.95 -10.57
N ASP A 541 3.38 19.60 -9.77
CA ASP A 541 4.68 20.27 -9.79
C ASP A 541 5.45 19.99 -11.09
N ILE A 542 5.40 18.75 -11.58
CA ILE A 542 6.00 18.38 -12.88
C ILE A 542 5.34 19.15 -14.02
N LEU A 543 4.00 19.17 -14.06
CA LEU A 543 3.26 19.89 -15.09
C LEU A 543 3.62 21.38 -15.10
N LYS A 544 3.70 22.02 -13.93
CA LYS A 544 4.14 23.42 -13.83
C LYS A 544 5.56 23.63 -14.34
N ALA A 545 6.49 22.75 -13.98
CA ALA A 545 7.87 22.81 -14.42
C ALA A 545 7.98 22.68 -15.95
N LEU A 546 7.30 21.69 -16.54
CA LEU A 546 7.27 21.48 -18.00
C LEU A 546 6.68 22.69 -18.76
N MET A 547 5.60 23.29 -18.22
CA MET A 547 4.96 24.47 -18.82
C MET A 547 5.85 25.72 -18.79
N ASN A 548 6.79 25.78 -17.87
CA ASN A 548 7.73 26.90 -17.75
C ASN A 548 8.93 26.79 -18.67
N LEU A 549 9.18 25.62 -19.27
CA LEU A 549 10.24 25.44 -20.25
C LEU A 549 9.94 26.21 -21.54
N SER A 550 10.93 26.92 -22.02
CA SER A 550 10.87 27.62 -23.32
C SER A 550 10.90 26.67 -24.51
N SER A 551 11.49 25.49 -24.34
CA SER A 551 11.58 24.43 -25.36
C SER A 551 10.25 23.70 -25.60
N VAL A 552 9.32 23.75 -24.64
CA VAL A 552 7.99 23.10 -24.77
C VAL A 552 7.01 24.07 -25.42
N ASN A 553 6.68 23.79 -26.67
CA ASN A 553 5.70 24.60 -27.39
C ASN A 553 4.27 24.24 -26.89
N ALA A 554 3.60 25.19 -26.22
CA ALA A 554 2.27 24.96 -25.66
C ALA A 554 1.23 24.54 -26.73
N THR A 555 1.44 24.89 -27.99
CA THR A 555 0.57 24.48 -29.11
C THR A 555 0.67 23.00 -29.43
N GLU A 556 1.80 22.36 -29.14
CA GLU A 556 1.99 20.91 -29.35
C GLU A 556 1.38 20.06 -28.24
N LEU A 557 1.15 20.65 -27.06
CA LEU A 557 0.52 19.99 -25.92
C LEU A 557 -1.00 19.98 -25.99
N TRP A 558 -1.59 20.80 -26.90
CA TRP A 558 -3.03 20.86 -27.08
C TRP A 558 -3.51 19.75 -28.00
N ASN A 559 -4.44 18.93 -27.51
CA ASN A 559 -5.17 17.95 -28.30
C ASN A 559 -6.63 17.96 -27.90
N CYS A 560 -7.52 17.92 -28.88
CA CYS A 560 -8.94 17.74 -28.65
C CYS A 560 -9.57 16.96 -29.79
N THR A 561 -10.49 16.07 -29.43
CA THR A 561 -11.29 15.30 -30.40
C THR A 561 -12.75 15.67 -30.28
N GLU A 562 -13.41 15.99 -31.38
CA GLU A 562 -14.87 16.16 -31.42
C GLU A 562 -15.51 14.79 -31.18
N VAL A 563 -16.36 14.69 -30.14
CA VAL A 563 -16.89 13.41 -29.67
C VAL A 563 -18.35 13.28 -30.08
N VAL A 564 -19.12 14.35 -29.98
CA VAL A 564 -20.57 14.34 -30.16
C VAL A 564 -21.04 15.66 -30.76
N GLU A 565 -21.94 15.56 -31.74
CA GLU A 565 -22.85 16.63 -32.17
C GLU A 565 -24.29 16.14 -31.90
N LEU A 566 -25.03 16.85 -31.06
CA LEU A 566 -26.44 16.61 -30.80
C LEU A 566 -27.30 17.64 -31.44
N ASP A 567 -28.30 17.22 -32.20
CA ASP A 567 -29.32 18.09 -32.76
C ASP A 567 -30.52 18.20 -31.81
N SER A 568 -30.75 19.39 -31.28
CA SER A 568 -31.88 19.75 -30.42
C SER A 568 -32.61 20.92 -31.02
N SER A 569 -32.51 21.14 -32.34
CA SER A 569 -33.07 22.28 -33.08
C SER A 569 -34.61 22.35 -33.01
N THR A 570 -35.28 21.21 -32.73
CA THR A 570 -36.73 21.16 -32.48
C THR A 570 -37.19 22.05 -31.33
N ASN A 571 -36.32 22.30 -30.35
CA ASN A 571 -36.59 23.19 -29.21
C ASN A 571 -35.97 24.58 -29.36
N GLY A 572 -35.49 24.90 -30.56
CA GLY A 572 -34.89 26.17 -30.89
C GLY A 572 -33.46 26.38 -30.38
N GLU A 573 -33.05 27.60 -30.20
CA GLU A 573 -31.68 27.96 -29.77
C GLU A 573 -31.37 27.42 -28.37
N ILE A 574 -30.13 27.00 -28.18
CA ILE A 574 -29.60 26.68 -26.85
C ILE A 574 -29.09 27.95 -26.20
N LEU A 575 -29.69 28.36 -25.10
CA LEU A 575 -29.38 29.63 -24.46
C LEU A 575 -28.39 29.52 -23.33
N CYS A 576 -28.46 28.40 -22.55
CA CYS A 576 -27.51 28.15 -21.47
C CYS A 576 -27.15 26.66 -21.36
N LEU A 577 -25.89 26.40 -21.09
CA LEU A 577 -25.37 25.06 -20.73
C LEU A 577 -24.79 25.10 -19.31
N LEU A 578 -25.05 24.04 -18.57
CA LEU A 578 -24.52 23.87 -17.24
C LEU A 578 -24.02 22.42 -17.06
N HIS A 579 -22.86 22.24 -16.46
CA HIS A 579 -22.33 20.91 -16.16
C HIS A 579 -22.30 20.68 -14.64
N LEU A 580 -22.91 19.59 -14.17
CA LEU A 580 -23.00 19.25 -12.75
C LEU A 580 -22.89 17.75 -12.55
N LYS A 581 -21.88 17.29 -11.75
CA LYS A 581 -21.72 15.88 -11.31
C LYS A 581 -21.83 14.87 -12.46
N GLY A 582 -21.17 15.15 -13.59
CA GLY A 582 -21.19 14.27 -14.76
C GLY A 582 -22.44 14.40 -15.65
N ARG A 583 -23.32 15.35 -15.36
CA ARG A 583 -24.52 15.63 -16.17
C ARG A 583 -24.42 16.99 -16.85
N LEU A 584 -24.92 17.08 -18.07
CA LEU A 584 -25.07 18.32 -18.80
C LEU A 584 -26.55 18.72 -18.80
N LEU A 585 -26.82 19.99 -18.45
CA LEU A 585 -28.15 20.59 -18.55
C LEU A 585 -28.12 21.61 -19.66
N SER A 586 -29.18 21.64 -20.47
CA SER A 586 -29.37 22.64 -21.53
C SER A 586 -30.71 23.36 -21.39
N SER A 587 -30.73 24.65 -21.60
CA SER A 587 -31.95 25.43 -21.67
C SER A 587 -32.16 25.97 -23.07
N HIS A 588 -33.43 26.08 -23.49
CA HIS A 588 -33.84 26.32 -24.87
C HIS A 588 -34.78 27.50 -25.00
N SER A 589 -34.85 28.03 -26.25
CA SER A 589 -35.66 29.22 -26.57
C SER A 589 -37.16 28.96 -26.55
N ASP A 590 -37.61 27.70 -26.60
CA ASP A 590 -39.02 27.29 -26.48
C ASP A 590 -39.50 27.17 -25.02
N GLY A 591 -38.63 27.35 -24.04
CA GLY A 591 -38.96 27.17 -22.61
C GLY A 591 -38.57 25.80 -22.03
N THR A 592 -37.97 24.93 -22.80
CA THR A 592 -37.56 23.58 -22.39
C THR A 592 -36.23 23.58 -21.67
N ILE A 593 -36.09 22.72 -20.65
CA ILE A 593 -34.83 22.34 -20.00
C ILE A 593 -34.62 20.85 -20.22
N LYS A 594 -33.44 20.46 -20.66
CA LYS A 594 -33.05 19.06 -20.88
C LYS A 594 -31.87 18.68 -20.00
N ILE A 595 -31.88 17.42 -19.53
CA ILE A 595 -30.80 16.78 -18.77
C ILE A 595 -30.22 15.67 -19.61
N TRP A 596 -28.89 15.68 -19.74
CA TRP A 596 -28.13 14.70 -20.51
C TRP A 596 -27.11 14.00 -19.61
N ASP A 597 -26.90 12.69 -19.85
CA ASP A 597 -25.79 11.97 -19.27
C ASP A 597 -24.49 12.40 -19.98
N GLY A 598 -23.65 13.16 -19.30
CA GLY A 598 -22.39 13.73 -19.83
C GLY A 598 -21.14 12.92 -19.49
N GLY A 599 -21.27 11.79 -18.75
CA GLY A 599 -20.13 11.02 -18.26
C GLY A 599 -19.47 10.10 -19.28
N LYS A 600 -20.03 9.90 -20.45
CA LYS A 600 -19.54 9.02 -21.52
C LYS A 600 -19.37 9.78 -22.84
N ARG A 601 -18.65 9.19 -23.80
CA ARG A 601 -18.46 9.77 -25.16
C ARG A 601 -19.75 9.92 -25.97
N VAL A 602 -20.93 9.58 -25.41
CA VAL A 602 -22.25 9.72 -26.01
C VAL A 602 -23.15 10.42 -25.01
N LEU A 603 -23.69 11.59 -25.38
CA LEU A 603 -24.70 12.27 -24.59
C LEU A 603 -26.06 11.58 -24.78
N ARG A 604 -26.66 11.11 -23.71
CA ARG A 604 -27.98 10.50 -23.71
C ARG A 604 -28.97 11.41 -22.99
N LEU A 605 -30.13 11.67 -23.61
CA LEU A 605 -31.21 12.41 -22.95
C LEU A 605 -31.76 11.56 -21.78
N ILE A 606 -31.78 12.13 -20.60
CA ILE A 606 -32.36 11.55 -19.38
C ILE A 606 -33.76 12.10 -19.14
N GLN A 607 -33.90 13.43 -19.16
CA GLN A 607 -35.17 14.10 -18.88
C GLN A 607 -35.33 15.34 -19.74
N GLU A 608 -36.60 15.63 -20.15
CA GLU A 608 -37.02 16.86 -20.78
C GLU A 608 -38.17 17.45 -19.97
N VAL A 609 -38.05 18.73 -19.60
CA VAL A 609 -39.04 19.45 -18.78
C VAL A 609 -39.40 20.75 -19.46
N ARG A 610 -40.71 21.01 -19.62
CA ARG A 610 -41.22 22.26 -20.21
C ARG A 610 -42.27 22.86 -19.28
N GLU A 611 -41.81 23.64 -18.32
CA GLU A 611 -42.71 24.37 -17.40
C GLU A 611 -42.67 25.88 -17.60
N HIS A 612 -41.58 26.42 -18.19
CA HIS A 612 -41.55 27.80 -18.62
C HIS A 612 -42.37 28.04 -19.91
N THR A 613 -43.05 29.15 -20.00
CA THR A 613 -43.87 29.47 -21.14
C THR A 613 -43.12 30.22 -22.24
N LYS A 614 -41.92 30.76 -21.93
CA LYS A 614 -41.00 31.44 -22.85
C LYS A 614 -39.58 30.96 -22.63
N ALA A 615 -38.67 31.43 -23.48
CA ALA A 615 -37.27 31.08 -23.46
C ALA A 615 -36.66 31.10 -22.06
N VAL A 616 -35.96 29.99 -21.70
CA VAL A 616 -35.15 29.90 -20.48
C VAL A 616 -33.75 30.41 -20.79
N THR A 617 -33.46 31.63 -20.33
CA THR A 617 -32.24 32.37 -20.70
C THR A 617 -31.00 31.97 -19.91
N CYS A 618 -31.18 31.51 -18.68
CA CYS A 618 -30.09 31.19 -17.76
C CYS A 618 -30.44 30.06 -16.81
N LEU A 619 -29.40 29.28 -16.48
CA LEU A 619 -29.42 28.23 -15.45
C LEU A 619 -28.29 28.48 -14.46
N TYR A 620 -28.56 28.27 -13.19
CA TYR A 620 -27.57 28.40 -12.12
C TYR A 620 -27.80 27.34 -11.04
N VAL A 621 -26.71 26.77 -10.54
CA VAL A 621 -26.77 25.77 -9.46
C VAL A 621 -26.24 26.35 -8.17
N SER A 622 -26.92 26.06 -7.06
CA SER A 622 -26.47 26.43 -5.70
C SER A 622 -25.05 25.90 -5.42
N SER A 623 -24.33 26.55 -4.54
CA SER A 623 -22.98 26.13 -4.12
C SER A 623 -22.97 24.72 -3.49
N THR A 624 -24.08 24.29 -2.92
CA THR A 624 -24.30 22.94 -2.35
C THR A 624 -24.59 21.88 -3.43
N GLY A 625 -25.00 22.31 -4.63
CA GLY A 625 -25.33 21.41 -5.75
C GLY A 625 -26.65 20.65 -5.58
N ASP A 626 -27.55 21.12 -4.70
CA ASP A 626 -28.86 20.51 -4.40
C ASP A 626 -30.04 21.22 -5.09
N LYS A 627 -29.87 22.51 -5.46
CA LYS A 627 -30.87 23.32 -6.10
C LYS A 627 -30.41 23.88 -7.41
N LEU A 628 -31.29 23.81 -8.44
CA LEU A 628 -31.11 24.50 -9.71
C LEU A 628 -32.07 25.71 -9.74
N TYR A 629 -31.58 26.81 -10.25
CA TYR A 629 -32.34 28.01 -10.54
C TYR A 629 -32.43 28.20 -12.06
N SER A 630 -33.61 28.47 -12.58
CA SER A 630 -33.81 28.86 -13.97
C SER A 630 -34.48 30.24 -14.08
N GLY A 631 -33.97 31.06 -14.94
CA GLY A 631 -34.54 32.39 -15.26
C GLY A 631 -35.09 32.40 -16.68
N SER A 632 -36.25 33.04 -16.90
CA SER A 632 -36.90 33.04 -18.19
C SER A 632 -37.47 34.42 -18.61
N LEU A 633 -37.67 34.57 -19.91
CA LEU A 633 -38.38 35.70 -20.48
C LEU A 633 -39.89 35.73 -20.14
N ASP A 634 -40.42 34.66 -19.53
CA ASP A 634 -41.78 34.62 -19.00
C ASP A 634 -41.95 35.39 -17.68
N LYS A 635 -40.88 36.05 -17.22
CA LYS A 635 -40.84 36.82 -15.99
C LYS A 635 -40.97 35.96 -14.75
N THR A 636 -40.50 34.72 -14.80
CA THR A 636 -40.41 33.84 -13.63
C THR A 636 -38.98 33.38 -13.37
N ILE A 637 -38.69 33.16 -12.10
CA ILE A 637 -37.55 32.40 -11.62
C ILE A 637 -38.10 31.14 -11.00
N ARG A 638 -37.63 29.97 -11.44
CA ARG A 638 -38.04 28.68 -10.87
C ARG A 638 -36.88 28.04 -10.12
N ILE A 639 -37.20 27.44 -9.01
CA ILE A 639 -36.29 26.68 -8.16
C ILE A 639 -36.65 25.20 -8.31
N TRP A 640 -35.63 24.39 -8.64
CA TRP A 640 -35.76 22.96 -8.86
C TRP A 640 -34.96 22.22 -7.85
N ALA A 641 -35.47 21.13 -7.30
CA ALA A 641 -34.71 20.15 -6.55
C ALA A 641 -34.03 19.20 -7.54
N ILE A 642 -32.75 18.90 -7.30
CA ILE A 642 -31.93 18.03 -8.14
C ILE A 642 -31.83 16.68 -7.47
N LYS A 643 -32.38 15.64 -8.09
CA LYS A 643 -32.18 14.23 -7.76
C LYS A 643 -31.21 13.60 -8.75
N PRO A 644 -30.71 12.36 -8.51
CA PRO A 644 -29.72 11.73 -9.38
C PRO A 644 -30.09 11.71 -10.86
N ASP A 645 -31.35 11.48 -11.22
CA ASP A 645 -31.81 11.31 -12.59
C ASP A 645 -32.92 12.28 -13.02
N GLU A 646 -33.38 13.15 -12.14
CA GLU A 646 -34.50 14.06 -12.43
C GLU A 646 -34.39 15.41 -11.74
N ILE A 647 -34.97 16.40 -12.33
CA ILE A 647 -35.26 17.69 -11.67
C ILE A 647 -36.78 17.88 -11.59
N HIS A 648 -37.26 18.45 -10.51
CA HIS A 648 -38.66 18.85 -10.36
C HIS A 648 -38.77 20.24 -9.77
N CYS A 649 -39.73 21.02 -10.26
CA CYS A 649 -39.97 22.38 -9.81
C CYS A 649 -40.54 22.39 -8.40
N VAL A 650 -39.86 23.05 -7.47
CA VAL A 650 -40.27 23.18 -6.07
C VAL A 650 -40.96 24.48 -5.81
N GLN A 651 -40.47 25.56 -6.45
CA GLN A 651 -40.98 26.91 -6.23
C GLN A 651 -40.97 27.72 -7.54
N VAL A 652 -41.97 28.57 -7.70
CA VAL A 652 -42.07 29.52 -8.80
C VAL A 652 -42.21 30.93 -8.23
N HIS A 653 -41.31 31.80 -8.67
CA HIS A 653 -41.32 33.20 -8.24
C HIS A 653 -41.58 34.12 -9.45
N ASN A 654 -42.65 34.87 -9.39
CA ASN A 654 -42.97 35.88 -10.38
C ASN A 654 -42.14 37.18 -10.13
N VAL A 655 -41.42 37.62 -11.15
CA VAL A 655 -40.67 38.87 -11.15
C VAL A 655 -41.31 39.85 -12.14
N LYS A 656 -41.11 41.17 -11.93
CA LYS A 656 -41.77 42.19 -12.76
C LYS A 656 -41.22 42.26 -14.17
N GLU A 657 -39.98 41.86 -14.38
CA GLU A 657 -39.27 42.00 -15.66
C GLU A 657 -38.71 40.64 -16.12
N ALA A 658 -38.44 40.53 -17.43
CA ALA A 658 -37.83 39.35 -18.01
C ALA A 658 -36.43 39.13 -17.46
N VAL A 659 -36.10 37.90 -17.11
CA VAL A 659 -34.78 37.51 -16.57
C VAL A 659 -33.84 37.17 -17.72
N HIS A 660 -32.65 37.78 -17.76
CA HIS A 660 -31.64 37.55 -18.78
C HIS A 660 -30.42 36.79 -18.28
N GLU A 661 -29.92 37.10 -17.09
CA GLU A 661 -28.84 36.41 -16.40
C GLU A 661 -29.22 36.29 -14.92
N LEU A 662 -28.80 35.20 -14.29
CA LEU A 662 -29.10 34.90 -12.90
C LEU A 662 -27.86 34.29 -12.21
N THR A 663 -27.64 34.70 -10.99
CA THR A 663 -26.67 34.05 -10.07
C THR A 663 -27.27 34.05 -8.66
N ALA A 664 -26.93 33.03 -7.87
CA ALA A 664 -27.47 32.87 -6.53
C ALA A 664 -26.44 32.27 -5.56
N ASN A 665 -26.57 32.58 -4.27
CA ASN A 665 -25.91 31.86 -3.19
C ASN A 665 -26.98 31.40 -2.15
N ALA A 666 -26.57 31.06 -0.95
CA ALA A 666 -27.51 30.62 0.10
C ALA A 666 -28.49 31.75 0.50
N ASP A 667 -28.02 33.01 0.52
CA ASP A 667 -28.72 34.16 1.11
C ASP A 667 -29.30 35.10 0.07
N PHE A 668 -28.70 35.15 -1.13
CA PHE A 668 -29.01 36.13 -2.16
C PHE A 668 -29.18 35.50 -3.53
N ALA A 669 -30.13 36.00 -4.31
CA ALA A 669 -30.23 35.73 -5.73
C ALA A 669 -30.27 37.04 -6.47
N CYS A 670 -29.45 37.19 -7.52
CA CYS A 670 -29.36 38.43 -8.33
C CYS A 670 -29.62 38.12 -9.79
N PHE A 671 -30.39 38.97 -10.45
CA PHE A 671 -30.69 38.81 -11.87
C PHE A 671 -30.62 40.15 -12.64
N THR A 672 -30.40 40.04 -13.93
CA THR A 672 -30.46 41.17 -14.86
C THR A 672 -31.77 41.19 -15.66
N SER A 673 -32.22 42.37 -16.01
CA SER A 673 -33.31 42.59 -16.93
C SER A 673 -32.85 43.43 -18.15
N GLN A 674 -33.77 43.92 -18.97
CA GLN A 674 -33.46 44.87 -20.07
C GLN A 674 -33.07 46.26 -19.57
N GLY A 675 -33.36 46.58 -18.29
CA GLY A 675 -33.07 47.88 -17.67
C GLY A 675 -31.59 48.05 -17.27
N THR A 676 -31.30 49.20 -16.65
CA THR A 676 -29.99 49.49 -16.07
C THR A 676 -29.89 48.90 -14.66
N GLY A 677 -28.69 48.38 -14.29
CA GLY A 677 -28.46 47.83 -12.99
C GLY A 677 -28.83 46.34 -12.85
N VAL A 678 -28.99 45.89 -11.63
CA VAL A 678 -29.33 44.51 -11.25
C VAL A 678 -30.42 44.48 -10.19
N TYR A 679 -31.17 43.41 -10.12
CA TYR A 679 -32.12 43.12 -9.05
C TYR A 679 -31.52 42.12 -8.05
N ASN A 680 -31.54 42.52 -6.76
CA ASN A 680 -31.31 41.54 -5.65
C ASN A 680 -32.68 41.05 -5.19
N TRP A 681 -32.81 39.72 -5.13
CA TRP A 681 -34.02 39.07 -4.74
C TRP A 681 -33.83 38.23 -3.47
N SER A 682 -34.48 38.64 -2.39
CA SER A 682 -34.57 37.90 -1.12
C SER A 682 -36.02 37.91 -0.64
N GLY A 683 -36.95 37.42 -1.52
CA GLY A 683 -38.39 37.52 -1.36
C GLY A 683 -39.05 38.65 -2.13
N VAL A 684 -38.59 39.90 -2.03
CA VAL A 684 -39.04 41.02 -2.82
C VAL A 684 -37.87 41.58 -3.61
N PRO A 685 -37.98 41.71 -4.97
CA PRO A 685 -36.89 42.25 -5.80
C PRO A 685 -36.55 43.70 -5.45
N LYS A 686 -35.29 43.95 -5.10
CA LYS A 686 -34.74 45.31 -4.90
C LYS A 686 -33.86 45.68 -6.09
N HIS A 687 -34.16 46.80 -6.75
CA HIS A 687 -33.36 47.27 -7.86
C HIS A 687 -32.16 48.08 -7.39
N ILE A 688 -30.97 47.73 -7.90
CA ILE A 688 -29.71 48.43 -7.65
C ILE A 688 -29.29 49.04 -8.98
N ASN A 689 -29.53 50.34 -9.12
CA ASN A 689 -29.24 51.05 -10.35
C ASN A 689 -27.86 51.72 -10.31
N PHE A 690 -26.98 51.37 -11.26
CA PHE A 690 -25.67 52.02 -11.47
C PHE A 690 -25.56 52.64 -12.86
N ASN A 691 -26.70 52.95 -13.49
CA ASN A 691 -26.84 53.65 -14.77
C ASN A 691 -26.13 52.97 -15.95
N LYS A 692 -25.97 51.63 -15.90
CA LYS A 692 -25.35 50.84 -16.95
C LYS A 692 -26.08 49.51 -17.09
N HIS A 693 -26.19 49.02 -18.35
CA HIS A 693 -26.79 47.70 -18.59
C HIS A 693 -25.81 46.56 -18.20
N ALA A 694 -26.17 45.74 -17.27
CA ALA A 694 -25.42 44.57 -16.90
C ALA A 694 -25.72 43.38 -17.86
N LYS A 695 -24.71 42.74 -18.39
CA LYS A 695 -24.81 41.63 -19.36
C LYS A 695 -24.34 40.32 -18.81
N SER A 696 -23.55 40.29 -17.76
CA SER A 696 -23.04 39.07 -17.12
C SER A 696 -22.86 39.29 -15.62
N LEU A 697 -23.16 38.29 -14.85
CA LEU A 697 -23.11 38.28 -13.39
C LEU A 697 -22.23 37.15 -12.88
N VAL A 698 -21.42 37.44 -11.86
CA VAL A 698 -20.69 36.44 -11.09
C VAL A 698 -20.68 36.84 -9.62
N MET A 699 -20.97 35.89 -8.73
CA MET A 699 -21.07 36.14 -7.29
C MET A 699 -20.00 35.36 -6.53
N THR A 700 -19.42 35.97 -5.48
CA THR A 700 -18.52 35.31 -4.54
C THR A 700 -18.72 35.90 -3.14
N GLY A 701 -19.10 35.05 -2.18
CA GLY A 701 -19.44 35.49 -0.82
C GLY A 701 -20.51 36.59 -0.86
N ASP A 702 -20.23 37.73 -0.26
CA ASP A 702 -21.10 38.90 -0.19
C ASP A 702 -20.92 39.87 -1.38
N LYS A 703 -20.14 39.53 -2.40
CA LYS A 703 -19.84 40.43 -3.53
C LYS A 703 -20.37 39.90 -4.85
N LEU A 704 -21.04 40.76 -5.58
CA LEU A 704 -21.51 40.57 -6.94
C LEU A 704 -20.68 41.39 -7.90
N TYR A 705 -20.15 40.77 -8.96
CA TYR A 705 -19.47 41.43 -10.05
C TYR A 705 -20.36 41.45 -11.29
N CYS A 706 -20.57 42.63 -11.86
CA CYS A 706 -21.43 42.84 -12.99
C CYS A 706 -20.63 43.35 -14.21
N GLY A 707 -20.59 42.55 -15.27
CA GLY A 707 -20.05 42.98 -16.56
C GLY A 707 -21.03 43.90 -17.30
N CYS A 708 -20.63 45.14 -17.57
CA CYS A 708 -21.56 46.17 -17.98
C CYS A 708 -21.22 46.81 -19.36
N SER A 709 -22.21 47.52 -19.90
CA SER A 709 -22.01 48.47 -20.99
C SER A 709 -21.03 49.59 -20.59
N GLY A 710 -20.31 50.16 -21.58
CA GLY A 710 -19.23 51.12 -21.34
C GLY A 710 -17.93 50.47 -20.88
N TYR A 711 -17.72 49.15 -21.18
CA TYR A 711 -16.52 48.41 -20.90
C TYR A 711 -16.08 48.50 -19.44
N CYS A 712 -17.01 48.29 -18.54
CA CYS A 712 -16.75 48.37 -17.11
C CYS A 712 -17.25 47.16 -16.33
N ILE A 713 -16.66 46.94 -15.16
CA ILE A 713 -17.11 45.98 -14.16
C ILE A 713 -17.55 46.74 -12.91
N GLN A 714 -18.76 46.49 -12.47
CA GLN A 714 -19.28 47.02 -11.21
C GLN A 714 -19.16 45.94 -10.12
N GLU A 715 -18.69 46.32 -8.94
CA GLU A 715 -18.69 45.52 -7.73
C GLU A 715 -19.84 45.96 -6.84
N VAL A 716 -20.74 45.08 -6.49
CA VAL A 716 -21.85 45.35 -5.57
C VAL A 716 -21.63 44.55 -4.31
N VAL A 717 -21.68 45.18 -3.15
CA VAL A 717 -21.68 44.53 -1.85
C VAL A 717 -23.14 44.26 -1.45
N LEU A 718 -23.51 42.99 -1.32
CA LEU A 718 -24.91 42.58 -1.21
C LEU A 718 -25.48 42.83 0.20
N SER A 719 -24.68 42.85 1.24
CA SER A 719 -25.10 43.13 2.62
C SER A 719 -25.65 44.57 2.79
N ASN A 720 -25.05 45.55 2.11
CA ASN A 720 -25.44 46.95 2.22
C ASN A 720 -25.95 47.55 0.89
N LEU A 721 -26.00 46.77 -0.18
CA LEU A 721 -26.45 47.12 -1.51
C LEU A 721 -25.69 48.33 -2.13
N THR A 722 -24.43 48.49 -1.73
CA THR A 722 -23.56 49.57 -2.28
C THR A 722 -22.87 49.10 -3.54
N SER A 723 -22.75 49.94 -4.54
CA SER A 723 -22.08 49.67 -5.83
C SER A 723 -20.84 50.53 -6.00
N ASN A 724 -19.72 49.89 -6.37
CA ASN A 724 -18.47 50.54 -6.69
C ASN A 724 -17.94 50.08 -8.06
N THR A 725 -17.19 50.93 -8.73
CA THR A 725 -16.55 50.54 -9.99
C THR A 725 -15.29 49.75 -9.71
N PHE A 726 -15.30 48.45 -10.05
CA PHE A 726 -14.14 47.56 -9.92
C PHE A 726 -13.11 47.83 -11.05
N TYR A 727 -13.59 47.99 -12.28
CA TYR A 727 -12.77 48.28 -13.44
C TYR A 727 -13.54 49.15 -14.42
N SER A 728 -12.87 50.13 -15.02
CA SER A 728 -13.38 50.94 -16.08
C SER A 728 -12.35 51.10 -17.20
N GLY A 729 -12.74 50.85 -18.42
CA GLY A 729 -11.92 51.09 -19.60
C GLY A 729 -11.62 52.56 -19.80
N THR A 730 -10.61 52.86 -20.62
CA THR A 730 -10.19 54.27 -20.91
C THR A 730 -11.29 55.08 -21.56
N LYS A 731 -11.47 56.32 -21.11
CA LYS A 731 -12.54 57.27 -21.55
C LYS A 731 -12.54 57.60 -23.04
N LYS A 732 -11.58 57.19 -23.84
CA LYS A 732 -11.47 57.44 -25.29
C LYS A 732 -12.42 56.64 -26.17
N LEU A 733 -13.17 55.69 -25.57
CA LEU A 733 -14.00 54.75 -26.28
C LEU A 733 -15.46 55.19 -26.29
N LEU A 734 -15.90 55.82 -27.36
CA LEU A 734 -17.26 56.19 -27.57
C LEU A 734 -18.20 55.01 -27.78
N GLY A 735 -18.94 54.67 -26.74
CA GLY A 735 -20.37 54.43 -26.80
C GLY A 735 -20.90 53.02 -26.91
N LYS A 736 -20.31 51.99 -27.51
CA LYS A 736 -20.99 50.70 -27.73
C LYS A 736 -20.27 49.46 -27.19
N GLN A 737 -19.20 49.64 -26.48
CA GLN A 737 -18.39 48.54 -25.99
C GLN A 737 -18.96 47.96 -24.70
N THR A 738 -18.98 46.63 -24.58
CA THR A 738 -19.64 45.95 -23.49
C THR A 738 -18.79 44.77 -23.02
N ILE A 739 -18.77 44.50 -21.74
CA ILE A 739 -18.30 43.22 -21.17
C ILE A 739 -19.48 42.25 -21.26
N HIS A 740 -19.34 41.22 -22.08
CA HIS A 740 -20.39 40.25 -22.37
C HIS A 740 -20.38 39.05 -21.45
N SER A 741 -19.20 38.65 -20.93
CA SER A 741 -19.05 37.46 -20.12
C SER A 741 -18.07 37.71 -18.99
N LEU A 742 -18.47 37.30 -17.81
CA LEU A 742 -17.62 37.13 -16.61
C LEU A 742 -17.57 35.69 -16.22
N TYR A 743 -16.42 35.22 -15.80
CA TYR A 743 -16.24 33.89 -15.22
C TYR A 743 -15.27 33.98 -14.06
N MET A 744 -15.51 33.21 -13.00
CA MET A 744 -14.64 33.19 -11.83
C MET A 744 -14.09 31.79 -11.56
N HIS A 745 -12.80 31.74 -11.30
CA HIS A 745 -12.13 30.49 -10.93
C HIS A 745 -10.92 30.76 -10.05
N LYS A 746 -10.90 30.12 -8.85
CA LYS A 746 -9.77 30.19 -7.91
C LYS A 746 -9.21 31.58 -7.64
N GLY A 747 -10.09 32.56 -7.33
CA GLY A 747 -9.69 33.92 -7.00
C GLY A 747 -9.31 34.81 -8.20
N LEU A 748 -9.44 34.29 -9.41
CA LEU A 748 -9.27 35.07 -10.66
C LEU A 748 -10.63 35.37 -11.30
N LEU A 749 -10.81 36.61 -11.75
CA LEU A 749 -11.97 37.08 -12.52
C LEU A 749 -11.57 37.24 -14.00
N PHE A 750 -12.21 36.48 -14.85
CA PHE A 750 -12.03 36.50 -16.30
C PHE A 750 -13.15 37.35 -16.91
N ALA A 751 -12.80 38.38 -17.64
CA ALA A 751 -13.74 39.30 -18.27
C ALA A 751 -13.52 39.35 -19.78
N GLY A 752 -14.54 39.02 -20.55
CA GLY A 752 -14.53 39.08 -22.02
C GLY A 752 -15.60 39.98 -22.55
N GLY A 753 -15.34 40.68 -23.61
CA GLY A 753 -16.26 41.65 -24.20
C GLY A 753 -15.86 42.08 -25.60
N SER A 754 -16.26 43.29 -25.95
CA SER A 754 -15.96 43.91 -27.25
C SER A 754 -14.44 44.07 -27.43
N SER A 755 -13.92 43.73 -28.61
CA SER A 755 -12.51 43.93 -28.95
C SER A 755 -12.15 45.39 -29.13
N VAL A 756 -11.10 45.84 -28.46
CA VAL A 756 -10.57 47.18 -28.48
C VAL A 756 -9.06 47.14 -28.64
N ASP A 757 -8.53 47.72 -29.68
CA ASP A 757 -7.09 47.75 -29.98
C ASP A 757 -6.45 46.37 -29.92
N GLY A 758 -7.14 45.34 -30.43
CA GLY A 758 -6.67 43.94 -30.43
C GLY A 758 -6.79 43.23 -29.09
N THR A 759 -7.46 43.82 -28.09
CA THR A 759 -7.72 43.21 -26.79
C THR A 759 -9.22 43.07 -26.56
N ALA A 760 -9.69 41.82 -26.37
CA ALA A 760 -11.12 41.55 -26.16
C ALA A 760 -11.48 41.19 -24.72
N GLY A 761 -10.51 41.13 -23.81
CA GLY A 761 -10.78 40.88 -22.41
C GLY A 761 -9.54 40.88 -21.53
N LYS A 762 -9.77 40.74 -20.23
CA LYS A 762 -8.72 40.79 -19.20
C LYS A 762 -8.99 39.79 -18.10
N VAL A 763 -7.91 39.36 -17.46
CA VAL A 763 -7.94 38.52 -16.26
C VAL A 763 -7.50 39.38 -15.07
N PHE A 764 -8.26 39.36 -13.99
CA PHE A 764 -8.00 40.13 -12.78
C PHE A 764 -7.78 39.20 -11.59
N ASN A 765 -6.87 39.56 -10.72
CA ASN A 765 -6.77 38.95 -9.40
C ASN A 765 -7.73 39.69 -8.45
N LEU A 766 -8.65 38.96 -7.81
CA LEU A 766 -9.68 39.57 -6.96
C LEU A 766 -9.11 40.20 -5.68
N SER A 767 -8.05 39.66 -5.11
CA SER A 767 -7.45 40.17 -3.87
C SER A 767 -6.65 41.44 -4.10
N THR A 768 -5.91 41.52 -5.20
CA THR A 768 -5.07 42.69 -5.54
C THR A 768 -5.76 43.68 -6.45
N LYS A 769 -6.90 43.30 -7.06
CA LYS A 769 -7.62 44.05 -8.12
C LYS A 769 -6.78 44.39 -9.36
N ALA A 770 -5.59 43.79 -9.48
CA ALA A 770 -4.67 43.99 -10.60
C ALA A 770 -5.02 43.12 -11.80
N ALA A 771 -4.82 43.63 -13.01
CA ALA A 771 -4.88 42.82 -14.22
C ALA A 771 -3.63 41.97 -14.34
N VAL A 772 -3.81 40.63 -14.39
CA VAL A 772 -2.72 39.65 -14.49
C VAL A 772 -2.58 39.05 -15.89
N GLY A 773 -3.51 39.32 -16.80
CA GLY A 773 -3.44 38.81 -18.17
C GLY A 773 -4.45 39.52 -19.08
N VAL A 774 -4.23 39.37 -20.38
CA VAL A 774 -5.10 39.97 -21.43
C VAL A 774 -5.39 38.95 -22.52
N PHE A 775 -6.61 38.99 -23.08
CA PHE A 775 -6.98 38.19 -24.24
C PHE A 775 -6.72 39.02 -25.52
N SER A 776 -5.56 38.75 -26.14
CA SER A 776 -5.13 39.44 -27.36
C SER A 776 -5.79 38.81 -28.59
N THR A 777 -7.03 39.19 -28.87
CA THR A 777 -7.81 38.75 -30.04
C THR A 777 -8.54 39.90 -30.68
N GLY A 778 -8.66 39.88 -32.00
CA GLY A 778 -9.40 40.86 -32.79
C GLY A 778 -10.91 40.67 -32.77
N PHE A 779 -11.44 39.64 -32.15
CA PHE A 779 -12.85 39.27 -32.14
C PHE A 779 -13.48 39.50 -30.78
N ASP A 780 -14.74 39.99 -30.80
CA ASP A 780 -15.53 40.12 -29.57
C ASP A 780 -15.70 38.76 -28.86
N ILE A 781 -15.44 38.72 -27.57
CA ILE A 781 -15.65 37.53 -26.72
C ILE A 781 -17.08 37.58 -26.16
N LEU A 782 -17.87 36.55 -26.45
CA LEU A 782 -19.26 36.43 -26.00
C LEU A 782 -19.43 35.55 -24.77
N ARG A 783 -18.66 34.48 -24.68
CA ARG A 783 -18.71 33.53 -23.55
C ARG A 783 -17.30 33.08 -23.15
N ILE A 784 -17.12 32.83 -21.88
CA ILE A 784 -15.87 32.28 -21.29
C ILE A 784 -16.19 31.04 -20.50
N ALA A 785 -15.39 30.01 -20.68
CA ALA A 785 -15.35 28.83 -19.80
C ALA A 785 -13.89 28.56 -19.38
N VAL A 786 -13.69 28.09 -18.19
CA VAL A 786 -12.34 27.84 -17.63
C VAL A 786 -12.32 26.46 -16.96
N ASN A 787 -11.28 25.69 -17.24
CA ASN A 787 -10.98 24.49 -16.50
C ASN A 787 -9.68 24.62 -15.69
N SER A 788 -9.12 23.48 -15.26
CA SER A 788 -7.86 23.48 -14.51
C SER A 788 -6.69 24.10 -15.25
N ASP A 789 -6.61 23.94 -16.58
CA ASP A 789 -5.42 24.18 -17.40
C ASP A 789 -5.62 25.26 -18.48
N PHE A 790 -6.84 25.36 -19.00
CA PHE A 790 -7.17 26.20 -20.16
C PHE A 790 -8.31 27.18 -19.88
N ILE A 791 -8.28 28.25 -20.62
CA ILE A 791 -9.38 29.19 -20.75
C ILE A 791 -9.92 29.05 -22.17
N PHE A 792 -11.22 28.97 -22.31
CA PHE A 792 -11.94 28.90 -23.59
C PHE A 792 -12.76 30.17 -23.78
N THR A 793 -12.57 30.84 -24.90
CA THR A 793 -13.33 32.05 -25.22
C THR A 793 -14.11 31.84 -26.51
N ALA A 794 -15.44 31.90 -26.45
CA ALA A 794 -16.28 31.85 -27.63
C ALA A 794 -16.38 33.24 -28.24
N THR A 795 -16.02 33.39 -29.51
CA THR A 795 -16.03 34.62 -30.23
C THR A 795 -17.34 34.82 -31.02
N LYS A 796 -17.62 36.08 -31.40
CA LYS A 796 -18.77 36.43 -32.23
C LYS A 796 -18.78 35.71 -33.60
N CYS A 797 -17.59 35.30 -34.08
CA CYS A 797 -17.46 34.62 -35.37
C CYS A 797 -17.62 33.09 -35.30
N GLY A 798 -18.12 32.54 -34.19
CA GLY A 798 -18.30 31.09 -34.05
C GLY A 798 -17.00 30.30 -33.87
N ILE A 799 -15.95 30.98 -33.41
CA ILE A 799 -14.64 30.38 -33.11
C ILE A 799 -14.49 30.29 -31.59
N ILE A 800 -14.05 29.16 -31.09
CA ILE A 800 -13.60 28.97 -29.70
C ILE A 800 -12.07 29.10 -29.71
N GLU A 801 -11.54 30.10 -29.06
CA GLU A 801 -10.09 30.25 -28.87
C GLU A 801 -9.72 29.62 -27.55
N VAL A 802 -8.61 28.88 -27.54
CA VAL A 802 -8.08 28.17 -26.40
C VAL A 802 -6.81 28.84 -25.91
N TRP A 803 -6.78 29.17 -24.63
CA TRP A 803 -5.67 29.89 -24.01
C TRP A 803 -5.10 29.05 -22.87
N LEU A 804 -3.78 29.03 -22.74
CA LEU A 804 -3.12 28.48 -21.58
C LEU A 804 -3.39 29.39 -20.37
N LYS A 805 -3.95 28.84 -19.30
CA LYS A 805 -4.42 29.65 -18.16
C LYS A 805 -3.28 30.36 -17.42
N GLU A 806 -2.12 29.73 -17.27
CA GLU A 806 -0.98 30.28 -16.50
C GLU A 806 -0.32 31.48 -17.16
N LYS A 807 -0.23 31.49 -18.49
CA LYS A 807 0.44 32.57 -19.28
C LYS A 807 -0.54 33.44 -20.04
N VAL A 808 -1.82 33.10 -20.07
CA VAL A 808 -2.86 33.72 -20.89
C VAL A 808 -2.43 33.89 -22.37
N THR A 809 -1.78 32.83 -22.89
CA THR A 809 -1.32 32.76 -24.29
C THR A 809 -2.23 31.85 -25.09
N ARG A 810 -2.57 32.27 -26.33
CA ARG A 810 -3.43 31.49 -27.23
C ARG A 810 -2.65 30.28 -27.75
N VAL A 811 -3.21 29.06 -27.57
CA VAL A 811 -2.61 27.81 -28.00
C VAL A 811 -3.32 27.14 -29.16
N ALA A 812 -4.63 27.36 -29.32
CA ALA A 812 -5.40 26.76 -30.39
C ALA A 812 -6.67 27.54 -30.70
N SER A 813 -7.35 27.16 -31.78
CA SER A 813 -8.70 27.60 -32.11
C SER A 813 -9.53 26.43 -32.66
N ILE A 814 -10.79 26.34 -32.23
CA ILE A 814 -11.77 25.34 -32.67
C ILE A 814 -12.84 26.11 -33.47
N LYS A 815 -13.10 25.73 -34.72
CA LYS A 815 -14.16 26.32 -35.54
C LYS A 815 -15.39 25.37 -35.46
N LEU A 816 -16.56 25.95 -35.12
CA LEU A 816 -17.82 25.26 -35.32
C LEU A 816 -18.17 25.32 -36.83
N GLY A 817 -18.25 24.22 -37.53
CA GLY A 817 -18.59 24.22 -38.95
C GLY A 817 -19.93 24.98 -39.24
N GLY A 818 -19.98 25.77 -40.33
CA GLY A 818 -21.15 26.56 -40.74
C GLY A 818 -20.98 28.07 -40.42
N GLY A 819 -20.72 28.89 -41.43
CA GLY A 819 -20.23 30.26 -41.32
C GLY A 819 -21.13 31.31 -40.63
N HIS A 820 -22.33 30.97 -40.12
CA HIS A 820 -23.28 31.87 -39.48
C HIS A 820 -23.77 31.46 -38.11
N THR A 821 -23.30 30.33 -37.56
CA THR A 821 -23.71 29.82 -36.25
C THR A 821 -23.04 30.56 -35.11
N LYS A 822 -23.83 31.17 -34.22
CA LYS A 822 -23.33 31.87 -33.04
C LYS A 822 -23.25 30.87 -31.88
N ILE A 823 -22.14 30.91 -31.14
CA ILE A 823 -21.99 30.18 -29.87
C ILE A 823 -22.73 30.99 -28.80
N THR A 824 -23.81 30.42 -28.30
CA THR A 824 -24.70 31.06 -27.32
C THR A 824 -24.29 30.71 -25.89
N SER A 825 -23.75 29.49 -25.69
CA SER A 825 -23.27 29.02 -24.40
C SER A 825 -22.01 28.18 -24.53
N LEU A 826 -21.14 28.24 -23.52
CA LEU A 826 -19.88 27.53 -23.47
C LEU A 826 -19.63 27.09 -22.02
N ILE A 827 -19.35 25.78 -21.80
CA ILE A 827 -19.04 25.24 -20.49
C ILE A 827 -17.95 24.16 -20.60
N ALA A 828 -17.01 24.19 -19.67
CA ALA A 828 -16.01 23.14 -19.53
C ALA A 828 -16.30 22.29 -18.28
N ASP A 829 -16.09 21.00 -18.36
CA ASP A 829 -16.09 20.15 -17.18
C ASP A 829 -14.99 20.63 -16.20
N ILE A 830 -15.35 20.82 -14.93
CA ILE A 830 -14.42 21.24 -13.86
C ILE A 830 -13.26 20.26 -13.75
N GLY A 831 -13.50 18.98 -14.05
CA GLY A 831 -12.52 17.94 -14.17
C GLY A 831 -11.57 18.01 -15.34
N GLY A 832 -11.86 18.87 -16.30
CA GLY A 832 -10.99 19.20 -17.41
C GLY A 832 -11.02 18.21 -18.57
N GLY A 833 -11.92 17.22 -18.56
CA GLY A 833 -11.97 16.21 -19.61
C GLY A 833 -12.84 16.56 -20.81
N MET A 834 -13.81 17.45 -20.67
CA MET A 834 -14.80 17.79 -21.72
C MET A 834 -15.03 19.29 -21.84
N LEU A 835 -15.25 19.74 -23.07
CA LEU A 835 -15.74 21.08 -23.43
C LEU A 835 -17.06 20.93 -24.19
N TYR A 836 -18.07 21.71 -23.81
CA TYR A 836 -19.38 21.72 -24.45
C TYR A 836 -19.70 23.13 -24.96
N ALA A 837 -20.23 23.19 -26.15
CA ALA A 837 -20.73 24.44 -26.75
C ALA A 837 -22.16 24.27 -27.27
N GLY A 838 -23.03 25.19 -26.87
CA GLY A 838 -24.39 25.34 -27.39
C GLY A 838 -24.44 26.46 -28.42
N SER A 839 -25.23 26.28 -29.45
CA SER A 839 -25.28 27.19 -30.60
C SER A 839 -26.69 27.63 -30.93
N SER A 840 -26.77 28.71 -31.72
CA SER A 840 -28.02 29.34 -32.15
C SER A 840 -28.82 28.47 -33.12
N ASP A 841 -28.24 27.47 -33.71
CA ASP A 841 -28.92 26.45 -34.53
C ASP A 841 -29.54 25.31 -33.75
N GLY A 842 -29.49 25.35 -32.42
CA GLY A 842 -30.04 24.32 -31.54
C GLY A 842 -29.15 23.07 -31.36
N LYS A 843 -27.89 23.13 -31.76
CA LYS A 843 -26.97 22.02 -31.64
C LYS A 843 -26.04 22.14 -30.43
N ILE A 844 -25.73 21.01 -29.79
CA ILE A 844 -24.69 20.89 -28.76
C ILE A 844 -23.52 20.14 -29.37
N LYS A 845 -22.33 20.73 -29.33
CA LYS A 845 -21.07 20.08 -29.69
C LYS A 845 -20.24 19.83 -28.45
N ALA A 846 -19.63 18.65 -28.38
CA ALA A 846 -18.76 18.25 -27.28
C ALA A 846 -17.39 17.79 -27.80
N TRP A 847 -16.33 18.23 -27.11
CA TRP A 847 -14.95 17.83 -27.37
C TRP A 847 -14.36 17.18 -26.14
N ALA A 848 -13.72 16.03 -26.36
CA ALA A 848 -12.83 15.47 -25.36
C ALA A 848 -11.49 16.21 -25.41
N LEU A 849 -11.00 16.60 -24.25
CA LEU A 849 -9.73 17.29 -24.06
C LEU A 849 -8.72 16.26 -23.56
N ASP A 850 -7.92 15.67 -24.45
CA ASP A 850 -6.92 14.65 -24.16
C ASP A 850 -5.62 15.23 -23.60
#